data_de13add28ae090a4ee7aa8048a5ff9de
#
_entry.id   de13add28ae090a4ee7aa8048a5ff9de
#
_cell.length_a   1.000
_cell.length_b   1.000
_cell.length_c   1.000
_cell.angle_alpha   90.00
_cell.angle_beta   90.00
_cell.angle_gamma   90.00
#
_symmetry.space_group_name_H-M   'P 1'
#
loop_
_entity.id
_entity.type
_entity.pdbx_description
1 polymer ?
#
loop_
_entity_poly.entity_id
_entity_poly.type
_entity_poly.pdbx_seq_one_letter_code
_entity_poly.pdbx_strand_id
1 'polypeptide(L)'
;NMTFEKFTIKAQEAVQSAINIAQRNGQQTIEPVHILAGVMDKGKDVINYVFQKIGVNAQAVETAIQNEMSHLPKVSGGEPYLSSETNQVMQRTLDISQKMGDEFVSIEPMLLALLAVNSTASRILKDAGCTEKEMTAAINDLRQGQKVQSQSGDENYQSLQKYARNLIEDARAGKLDPVIGRDEEIRRVLQILSRRTKNNPILIGEPGTGKTAIVEGLAERIVRGDVPENLKDKQLYSLDMGAMLAGAKYKGEFEERLKSVVKEVMQADGNIILFIDEIHTLVGAGGGEGAMDAANILKPALARGELRAIGATTLNEYQKYFEKDKALERRFQTVLVDEPDELDAISILRGLKERYENHHKVRIQDDACIAAVKLSERYISDRFLPDKAIDLMDEAAAKLRMERDSVPEELDEISRRLKQLEIEREAIKRENDTEKIAQLDKEIAELKEQEHGFRAKWEGERGLVNKIQQDKQEIEQLKYEADRAEREGNYERVAEIRYSRLKQLEDDIKNIQQQLQATQDGQAMVREEVTADDIAEVVSRWTGIPVTRMLQSEKDKLLHLEDELHKRVIGQDEAITAVADAVRRSRAGLQDPKKPIASFIFLGTTGTGKTELAKALADYLFNDESMMTRIDMSEYQEKFSVTRLIGAPPGYVGYDEGGQLTEAVRRKPYSVVLFDEIEKAHPDVFNILLQVLDDGHLTDNKGRTVNFKNTIIIMTSNLGSQYIQQQFEHLNDTNREEVIDKAKVAVMDMLKKTIRPEFLNRIDETIMFLPLTKEQIGDVVRLQLERVKDMLEPQGIELQWTDPAINYLSDVGYDPEFGARPVKRAIQRYVLNDLSKSLLAGTVNRDKPVIIDSFGEGLVFRN
;
A
#
# COMPACT_ATOMS: atom_id res chain seq x y z
N ASN A 1 -54.19 20.74 -16.62
CA ASN A 1 -52.97 19.93 -16.70
C ASN A 1 -51.77 20.83 -16.50
N MET A 2 -51.32 20.94 -15.26
CA MET A 2 -50.10 21.67 -14.93
C MET A 2 -48.90 20.85 -15.38
N THR A 3 -48.07 21.39 -16.26
CA THR A 3 -46.84 20.74 -16.71
C THR A 3 -45.71 21.13 -15.76
N PHE A 4 -45.01 20.13 -15.22
CA PHE A 4 -43.88 20.30 -14.28
C PHE A 4 -42.52 20.39 -14.99
N GLU A 5 -42.52 20.64 -16.30
CA GLU A 5 -41.27 20.70 -17.10
C GLU A 5 -40.36 21.85 -16.69
N LYS A 6 -40.91 22.96 -16.19
CA LYS A 6 -40.16 24.11 -15.71
C LYS A 6 -39.79 24.04 -14.22
N PHE A 7 -40.06 22.94 -13.58
CA PHE A 7 -39.67 22.73 -12.17
C PHE A 7 -38.26 22.13 -12.12
N THR A 8 -37.53 22.48 -11.10
CA THR A 8 -36.24 21.81 -10.83
C THR A 8 -36.49 20.35 -10.54
N ILE A 9 -35.44 19.52 -10.65
CA ILE A 9 -35.55 18.09 -10.37
C ILE A 9 -36.00 17.86 -8.91
N LYS A 10 -35.46 18.62 -7.95
CA LYS A 10 -35.88 18.56 -6.54
C LYS A 10 -37.33 18.94 -6.33
N ALA A 11 -37.81 19.98 -7.00
CA ALA A 11 -39.19 20.41 -6.92
C ALA A 11 -40.13 19.36 -7.52
N GLN A 12 -39.78 18.76 -8.64
CA GLN A 12 -40.53 17.64 -9.23
C GLN A 12 -40.60 16.44 -8.31
N GLU A 13 -39.48 16.09 -7.68
CA GLU A 13 -39.39 15.00 -6.66
C GLU A 13 -40.28 15.32 -5.46
N ALA A 14 -40.31 16.57 -4.99
CA ALA A 14 -41.17 16.99 -3.88
C ALA A 14 -42.64 16.80 -4.20
N VAL A 15 -43.08 17.21 -5.40
CA VAL A 15 -44.47 17.02 -5.85
C VAL A 15 -44.77 15.51 -5.98
N GLN A 16 -43.88 14.74 -6.56
CA GLN A 16 -44.08 13.29 -6.70
C GLN A 16 -44.13 12.60 -5.34
N SER A 17 -43.30 13.02 -4.38
CA SER A 17 -43.33 12.55 -3.01
C SER A 17 -44.67 12.86 -2.32
N ALA A 18 -45.21 14.07 -2.55
CA ALA A 18 -46.54 14.47 -2.05
C ALA A 18 -47.64 13.53 -2.57
N ILE A 19 -47.62 13.22 -3.86
CA ILE A 19 -48.56 12.28 -4.49
C ILE A 19 -48.43 10.88 -3.87
N ASN A 20 -47.22 10.41 -3.72
CA ASN A 20 -46.92 9.10 -3.13
C ASN A 20 -47.38 8.99 -1.67
N ILE A 21 -47.18 10.06 -0.88
CA ILE A 21 -47.61 10.12 0.53
C ILE A 21 -49.15 10.09 0.60
N ALA A 22 -49.82 10.84 -0.25
CA ALA A 22 -51.31 10.83 -0.32
C ALA A 22 -51.81 9.43 -0.68
N GLN A 23 -51.22 8.76 -1.67
CA GLN A 23 -51.61 7.40 -2.05
C GLN A 23 -51.37 6.38 -0.94
N ARG A 24 -50.23 6.44 -0.24
CA ARG A 24 -49.96 5.54 0.90
C ARG A 24 -50.96 5.71 2.03
N ASN A 25 -51.43 6.92 2.24
CA ASN A 25 -52.43 7.20 3.28
C ASN A 25 -53.89 6.94 2.78
N GLY A 26 -54.05 6.41 1.58
CA GLY A 26 -55.39 6.12 1.01
C GLY A 26 -56.19 7.37 0.67
N GLN A 27 -55.53 8.49 0.40
CA GLN A 27 -56.16 9.77 0.12
C GLN A 27 -56.04 10.09 -1.38
N GLN A 28 -57.17 10.35 -2.00
CA GLN A 28 -57.27 10.65 -3.42
C GLN A 28 -56.97 12.15 -3.74
N THR A 29 -57.41 13.05 -2.85
CA THR A 29 -57.20 14.46 -3.01
C THR A 29 -55.83 14.86 -2.42
N ILE A 30 -54.98 15.49 -3.24
CA ILE A 30 -53.69 15.99 -2.81
C ILE A 30 -53.89 17.41 -2.26
N GLU A 31 -53.81 17.53 -0.94
CA GLU A 31 -53.99 18.78 -0.19
C GLU A 31 -52.65 19.54 -0.04
N PRO A 32 -52.68 20.83 0.29
CA PRO A 32 -51.43 21.58 0.56
C PRO A 32 -50.55 20.96 1.62
N VAL A 33 -51.11 20.25 2.61
CA VAL A 33 -50.38 19.55 3.65
C VAL A 33 -49.54 18.42 3.05
N HIS A 34 -50.02 17.76 2.01
CA HIS A 34 -49.25 16.74 1.27
C HIS A 34 -48.07 17.39 0.51
N ILE A 35 -48.26 18.55 -0.09
CA ILE A 35 -47.18 19.29 -0.75
C ILE A 35 -46.13 19.72 0.26
N LEU A 36 -46.55 20.18 1.43
CA LEU A 36 -45.62 20.51 2.52
C LEU A 36 -44.84 19.26 3.00
N ALA A 37 -45.49 18.12 3.13
CA ALA A 37 -44.85 16.87 3.49
C ALA A 37 -43.81 16.44 2.43
N GLY A 38 -44.10 16.59 1.14
CA GLY A 38 -43.19 16.32 0.05
C GLY A 38 -41.97 17.26 0.05
N VAL A 39 -42.18 18.53 0.30
CA VAL A 39 -41.10 19.54 0.44
C VAL A 39 -40.20 19.19 1.64
N MET A 40 -40.78 18.79 2.79
CA MET A 40 -40.03 18.37 3.95
C MET A 40 -39.19 17.10 3.69
N ASP A 41 -39.71 16.19 2.88
CA ASP A 41 -39.00 14.94 2.54
C ASP A 41 -37.86 15.16 1.56
N LYS A 42 -38.07 15.89 0.48
CA LYS A 42 -37.10 16.04 -0.62
C LYS A 42 -36.29 17.32 -0.58
N GLY A 43 -36.73 18.32 0.12
CA GLY A 43 -36.06 19.61 0.25
C GLY A 43 -35.35 19.80 1.59
N LYS A 44 -34.82 18.75 2.20
CA LYS A 44 -34.21 18.79 3.55
C LYS A 44 -33.13 19.85 3.71
N ASP A 45 -32.30 20.05 2.70
CA ASP A 45 -31.21 21.02 2.74
C ASP A 45 -31.77 22.47 2.88
N VAL A 46 -32.74 22.80 2.06
CA VAL A 46 -33.40 24.12 2.10
C VAL A 46 -34.18 24.31 3.40
N ILE A 47 -34.95 23.32 3.77
CA ILE A 47 -35.80 23.34 4.98
C ILE A 47 -34.93 23.47 6.23
N ASN A 48 -33.89 22.68 6.37
CA ASN A 48 -32.99 22.73 7.52
C ASN A 48 -32.31 24.11 7.64
N TYR A 49 -31.84 24.67 6.55
CA TYR A 49 -31.23 26.01 6.54
C TYR A 49 -32.23 27.11 6.96
N VAL A 50 -33.39 27.15 6.28
CA VAL A 50 -34.41 28.17 6.52
C VAL A 50 -34.96 28.06 7.94
N PHE A 51 -35.30 26.85 8.41
CA PHE A 51 -35.85 26.64 9.75
C PHE A 51 -34.86 26.95 10.86
N GLN A 52 -33.58 26.56 10.66
CA GLN A 52 -32.53 26.93 11.62
C GLN A 52 -32.34 28.44 11.72
N LYS A 53 -32.36 29.13 10.59
CA LYS A 53 -32.16 30.57 10.50
C LYS A 53 -33.27 31.35 11.23
N ILE A 54 -34.52 30.89 11.13
CA ILE A 54 -35.70 31.54 11.73
C ILE A 54 -36.08 30.95 13.12
N GLY A 55 -35.36 29.90 13.57
CA GLY A 55 -35.58 29.28 14.86
C GLY A 55 -36.81 28.37 14.94
N VAL A 56 -37.20 27.73 13.85
CA VAL A 56 -38.32 26.79 13.78
C VAL A 56 -37.84 25.36 14.02
N ASN A 57 -38.60 24.61 14.80
CA ASN A 57 -38.34 23.20 15.07
C ASN A 57 -38.95 22.33 13.93
N ALA A 58 -38.12 21.76 13.05
CA ALA A 58 -38.56 20.92 11.95
C ALA A 58 -39.32 19.67 12.39
N GLN A 59 -38.92 19.09 13.54
CA GLN A 59 -39.59 17.91 14.08
C GLN A 59 -41.07 18.23 14.52
N ALA A 60 -41.30 19.41 15.09
CA ALA A 60 -42.63 19.85 15.47
C ALA A 60 -43.52 20.02 14.21
N VAL A 61 -42.98 20.57 13.13
CA VAL A 61 -43.69 20.73 11.86
C VAL A 61 -44.03 19.35 11.25
N GLU A 62 -43.09 18.43 11.22
CA GLU A 62 -43.31 17.04 10.75
C GLU A 62 -44.41 16.34 11.54
N THR A 63 -44.40 16.47 12.86
CA THR A 63 -45.44 15.87 13.72
C THR A 63 -46.81 16.48 13.44
N ALA A 64 -46.90 17.80 13.27
CA ALA A 64 -48.14 18.49 12.93
C ALA A 64 -48.67 18.08 11.57
N ILE A 65 -47.77 17.88 10.57
CA ILE A 65 -48.14 17.38 9.25
C ILE A 65 -48.72 15.97 9.32
N GLN A 66 -48.08 15.07 10.05
CA GLN A 66 -48.55 13.68 10.22
C GLN A 66 -49.94 13.66 10.89
N ASN A 67 -50.13 14.48 11.92
CA ASN A 67 -51.41 14.57 12.62
C ASN A 67 -52.55 15.05 11.71
N GLU A 68 -52.29 16.09 10.93
CA GLU A 68 -53.29 16.60 9.95
C GLU A 68 -53.60 15.58 8.85
N MET A 69 -52.60 14.94 8.29
CA MET A 69 -52.79 13.91 7.27
C MET A 69 -53.61 12.72 7.78
N SER A 70 -53.47 12.35 9.06
CA SER A 70 -54.26 11.28 9.68
C SER A 70 -55.75 11.61 9.78
N HIS A 71 -56.14 12.87 9.81
CA HIS A 71 -57.52 13.33 9.91
C HIS A 71 -58.22 13.53 8.53
N LEU A 72 -57.47 13.44 7.44
CA LEU A 72 -58.01 13.60 6.10
C LEU A 72 -58.84 12.36 5.68
N PRO A 73 -59.92 12.55 4.88
CA PRO A 73 -60.76 11.45 4.44
C PRO A 73 -59.97 10.45 3.59
N LYS A 74 -60.22 9.16 3.82
CA LYS A 74 -59.67 8.06 3.03
C LYS A 74 -60.73 7.58 2.04
N VAL A 75 -60.34 7.60 0.76
CA VAL A 75 -61.21 7.15 -0.34
C VAL A 75 -60.50 6.05 -1.13
N SER A 76 -61.17 4.94 -1.40
CA SER A 76 -60.60 3.85 -2.19
C SER A 76 -61.01 3.97 -3.66
N GLY A 77 -60.00 3.90 -4.55
CA GLY A 77 -60.20 3.67 -5.98
C GLY A 77 -60.51 4.87 -6.83
N GLY A 78 -59.54 5.70 -7.13
CA GLY A 78 -59.62 6.79 -8.10
C GLY A 78 -58.25 7.37 -8.42
N GLU A 79 -58.08 8.05 -9.50
CA GLU A 79 -56.83 8.74 -9.82
C GLU A 79 -56.60 9.93 -8.86
N PRO A 80 -55.37 10.15 -8.38
CA PRO A 80 -55.07 11.30 -7.53
C PRO A 80 -55.28 12.61 -8.30
N TYR A 81 -55.86 13.61 -7.66
CA TYR A 81 -56.02 14.93 -8.22
C TYR A 81 -55.69 16.03 -7.18
N LEU A 82 -55.24 17.18 -7.66
CA LEU A 82 -54.95 18.32 -6.82
C LEU A 82 -56.24 19.01 -6.32
N SER A 83 -56.32 19.32 -5.03
CA SER A 83 -57.41 20.12 -4.51
C SER A 83 -57.40 21.53 -5.06
N SER A 84 -58.52 22.27 -4.95
CA SER A 84 -58.59 23.69 -5.32
C SER A 84 -57.55 24.52 -4.57
N GLU A 85 -57.35 24.27 -3.27
CA GLU A 85 -56.36 24.98 -2.48
C GLU A 85 -54.92 24.65 -2.93
N THR A 86 -54.66 23.41 -3.31
CA THR A 86 -53.35 22.99 -3.85
C THR A 86 -53.07 23.63 -5.17
N ASN A 87 -54.07 23.76 -6.05
CA ASN A 87 -53.94 24.49 -7.30
C ASN A 87 -53.61 25.97 -7.07
N GLN A 88 -54.21 26.60 -6.04
CA GLN A 88 -53.87 27.97 -5.66
C GLN A 88 -52.43 28.09 -5.15
N VAL A 89 -51.98 27.11 -4.37
CA VAL A 89 -50.59 27.05 -3.91
C VAL A 89 -49.62 26.94 -5.09
N MET A 90 -49.91 26.06 -6.03
CA MET A 90 -49.08 25.89 -7.23
C MET A 90 -49.06 27.13 -8.13
N GLN A 91 -50.19 27.79 -8.31
CA GLN A 91 -50.28 29.05 -9.08
C GLN A 91 -49.46 30.15 -8.37
N ARG A 92 -49.59 30.27 -7.05
CA ARG A 92 -48.82 31.22 -6.26
C ARG A 92 -47.31 30.91 -6.32
N THR A 93 -46.93 29.62 -6.35
CA THR A 93 -45.54 29.19 -6.53
C THR A 93 -44.96 29.71 -7.84
N LEU A 94 -45.67 29.60 -8.93
CA LEU A 94 -45.28 30.13 -10.25
C LEU A 94 -45.08 31.64 -10.20
N ASP A 95 -46.01 32.38 -9.57
CA ASP A 95 -45.94 33.84 -9.46
C ASP A 95 -44.69 34.27 -8.62
N ILE A 96 -44.45 33.62 -7.52
CA ILE A 96 -43.28 33.90 -6.64
C ILE A 96 -41.98 33.61 -7.38
N SER A 97 -41.89 32.47 -8.06
CA SER A 97 -40.74 32.10 -8.86
C SER A 97 -40.41 33.12 -9.94
N GLN A 98 -41.43 33.62 -10.64
CA GLN A 98 -41.29 34.65 -11.67
C GLN A 98 -40.79 35.99 -11.06
N LYS A 99 -41.34 36.40 -9.92
CA LYS A 99 -40.85 37.59 -9.20
C LYS A 99 -39.41 37.49 -8.73
N MET A 100 -38.95 36.28 -8.38
CA MET A 100 -37.57 36.02 -8.03
C MET A 100 -36.62 36.04 -9.23
N GLY A 101 -37.17 36.05 -10.43
CA GLY A 101 -36.38 36.04 -11.66
C GLY A 101 -35.82 34.66 -12.02
N ASP A 102 -36.41 33.60 -11.53
CA ASP A 102 -36.02 32.23 -11.83
C ASP A 102 -36.61 31.73 -13.15
N GLU A 103 -35.80 30.99 -13.92
CA GLU A 103 -36.29 30.31 -15.12
C GLU A 103 -36.95 28.97 -14.78
N PHE A 104 -36.56 28.36 -13.69
CA PHE A 104 -37.08 27.09 -13.18
C PHE A 104 -37.61 27.26 -11.77
N VAL A 105 -38.72 26.61 -11.46
CA VAL A 105 -39.35 26.66 -10.16
C VAL A 105 -38.65 25.70 -9.19
N SER A 106 -38.09 26.24 -8.11
CA SER A 106 -37.42 25.50 -7.06
C SER A 106 -38.33 25.29 -5.83
N ILE A 107 -37.81 24.68 -4.78
CA ILE A 107 -38.54 24.42 -3.52
C ILE A 107 -38.85 25.71 -2.77
N GLU A 108 -37.96 26.72 -2.80
CA GLU A 108 -38.13 27.97 -2.05
C GLU A 108 -39.42 28.72 -2.40
N PRO A 109 -39.77 28.94 -3.69
CA PRO A 109 -41.07 29.49 -4.05
C PRO A 109 -42.26 28.64 -3.56
N MET A 110 -42.12 27.30 -3.59
CA MET A 110 -43.14 26.38 -3.06
C MET A 110 -43.40 26.61 -1.59
N LEU A 111 -42.32 26.72 -0.80
CA LEU A 111 -42.42 26.95 0.62
C LEU A 111 -43.06 28.31 0.95
N LEU A 112 -42.70 29.37 0.23
CA LEU A 112 -43.33 30.70 0.37
C LEU A 112 -44.81 30.68 0.01
N ALA A 113 -45.17 29.97 -1.04
CA ALA A 113 -46.55 29.81 -1.47
C ALA A 113 -47.36 29.02 -0.46
N LEU A 114 -46.81 27.97 0.13
CA LEU A 114 -47.49 27.22 1.20
C LEU A 114 -47.75 28.07 2.42
N LEU A 115 -46.90 29.03 2.74
CA LEU A 115 -47.09 29.98 3.81
C LEU A 115 -48.11 31.07 3.46
N ALA A 116 -48.09 31.55 2.22
CA ALA A 116 -48.93 32.69 1.77
C ALA A 116 -50.38 32.33 1.51
N VAL A 117 -50.67 31.13 0.99
CA VAL A 117 -52.04 30.67 0.67
C VAL A 117 -52.67 30.10 1.94
N ASN A 118 -53.84 30.59 2.30
CA ASN A 118 -54.61 30.10 3.46
C ASN A 118 -54.95 28.63 3.30
N SER A 119 -54.40 27.77 4.14
CA SER A 119 -54.63 26.35 4.14
C SER A 119 -54.18 25.77 5.51
N THR A 120 -54.44 24.51 5.72
CA THR A 120 -53.91 23.78 6.89
C THR A 120 -52.40 23.85 6.91
N ALA A 121 -51.72 23.74 5.77
CA ALA A 121 -50.25 23.85 5.68
C ALA A 121 -49.75 25.21 6.16
N SER A 122 -50.38 26.30 5.73
CA SER A 122 -49.99 27.67 6.17
C SER A 122 -50.19 27.86 7.67
N ARG A 123 -51.24 27.28 8.24
CA ARG A 123 -51.49 27.31 9.70
C ARG A 123 -50.40 26.57 10.45
N ILE A 124 -50.00 25.38 9.98
CA ILE A 124 -48.90 24.61 10.60
C ILE A 124 -47.62 25.44 10.61
N LEU A 125 -47.26 26.06 9.50
CA LEU A 125 -46.06 26.89 9.39
C LEU A 125 -46.12 28.11 10.30
N LYS A 126 -47.23 28.81 10.33
CA LYS A 126 -47.43 29.98 11.18
C LYS A 126 -47.38 29.63 12.67
N ASP A 127 -48.02 28.53 13.07
CA ASP A 127 -48.01 28.06 14.44
C ASP A 127 -46.61 27.62 14.89
N ALA A 128 -45.77 27.19 13.98
CA ALA A 128 -44.37 26.87 14.25
C ALA A 128 -43.44 28.08 14.31
N GLY A 129 -43.95 29.29 14.01
CA GLY A 129 -43.19 30.53 14.07
C GLY A 129 -42.71 31.09 12.76
N CYS A 130 -43.19 30.58 11.62
CA CYS A 130 -42.81 31.06 10.30
C CYS A 130 -43.59 32.34 9.96
N THR A 131 -42.87 33.40 9.58
CA THR A 131 -43.45 34.61 8.99
C THR A 131 -42.92 34.79 7.58
N GLU A 132 -43.71 35.47 6.73
CA GLU A 132 -43.31 35.73 5.34
C GLU A 132 -42.01 36.54 5.26
N LYS A 133 -41.86 37.52 6.08
CA LYS A 133 -40.70 38.43 6.16
C LYS A 133 -39.42 37.64 6.56
N GLU A 134 -39.46 36.83 7.61
CA GLU A 134 -38.32 36.06 8.11
C GLU A 134 -37.95 34.96 7.13
N MET A 135 -38.95 34.26 6.56
CA MET A 135 -38.71 33.19 5.60
C MET A 135 -38.12 33.73 4.29
N THR A 136 -38.61 34.87 3.80
CA THR A 136 -38.07 35.52 2.59
C THR A 136 -36.60 35.94 2.85
N ALA A 137 -36.31 36.53 4.02
CA ALA A 137 -34.95 36.91 4.40
C ALA A 137 -34.00 35.70 4.48
N ALA A 138 -34.46 34.60 5.06
CA ALA A 138 -33.68 33.38 5.15
C ALA A 138 -33.40 32.73 3.77
N ILE A 139 -34.39 32.77 2.87
CA ILE A 139 -34.23 32.25 1.50
C ILE A 139 -33.26 33.13 0.71
N ASN A 140 -33.35 34.46 0.83
CA ASN A 140 -32.40 35.37 0.17
C ASN A 140 -31.00 35.20 0.67
N ASP A 141 -30.83 34.94 1.96
CA ASP A 141 -29.53 34.63 2.56
C ASP A 141 -28.97 33.31 2.06
N LEU A 142 -29.81 32.28 1.92
CA LEU A 142 -29.42 31.00 1.34
C LEU A 142 -28.96 31.16 -0.11
N ARG A 143 -29.64 31.93 -0.89
CA ARG A 143 -29.38 32.12 -2.34
C ARG A 143 -28.19 33.05 -2.62
N GLN A 144 -27.94 34.01 -1.77
CA GLN A 144 -26.88 35.03 -1.95
C GLN A 144 -26.92 35.70 -3.34
N GLY A 145 -28.12 36.01 -3.82
CA GLY A 145 -28.32 36.64 -5.12
C GLY A 145 -28.33 35.69 -6.32
N GLN A 146 -28.18 34.40 -6.12
CA GLN A 146 -28.27 33.41 -7.20
C GLN A 146 -29.71 33.17 -7.63
N LYS A 147 -29.87 33.03 -8.95
CA LYS A 147 -31.18 32.72 -9.57
C LYS A 147 -31.13 31.29 -10.12
N VAL A 148 -32.25 30.61 -10.07
CA VAL A 148 -32.38 29.25 -10.61
C VAL A 148 -32.58 29.30 -12.12
N GLN A 149 -31.52 29.01 -12.88
CA GLN A 149 -31.50 29.08 -14.33
C GLN A 149 -31.43 27.72 -15.01
N SER A 150 -31.31 26.62 -14.24
CA SER A 150 -31.27 25.26 -14.76
C SER A 150 -32.12 24.33 -13.87
N GLN A 151 -32.43 23.14 -14.37
CA GLN A 151 -33.20 22.14 -13.61
C GLN A 151 -32.49 21.66 -12.33
N SER A 152 -31.19 21.83 -12.26
CA SER A 152 -30.37 21.49 -11.08
C SER A 152 -29.83 22.73 -10.34
N GLY A 153 -30.31 23.90 -10.69
CA GLY A 153 -29.80 25.18 -10.19
C GLY A 153 -30.01 25.39 -8.69
N ASP A 154 -30.97 24.74 -8.07
CA ASP A 154 -31.19 24.78 -6.62
C ASP A 154 -30.21 23.91 -5.80
N GLU A 155 -29.42 23.08 -6.47
CA GLU A 155 -28.33 22.33 -5.84
C GLU A 155 -27.07 23.18 -5.66
N ASN A 156 -27.00 24.36 -6.29
CA ASN A 156 -25.81 25.22 -6.29
C ASN A 156 -25.74 26.20 -5.13
N TYR A 157 -26.71 26.19 -4.20
CA TYR A 157 -26.66 27.03 -3.01
C TYR A 157 -25.66 26.49 -2.00
N GLN A 158 -24.83 27.37 -1.45
CA GLN A 158 -23.79 27.03 -0.48
C GLN A 158 -22.86 25.93 -0.99
N SER A 159 -22.47 25.99 -2.25
CA SER A 159 -21.63 25.03 -2.92
C SER A 159 -20.28 24.85 -2.22
N LEU A 160 -19.73 25.92 -1.64
CA LEU A 160 -18.47 25.85 -0.92
C LEU A 160 -18.55 24.91 0.29
N GLN A 161 -19.62 24.95 1.06
CA GLN A 161 -19.82 24.03 2.18
C GLN A 161 -20.13 22.60 1.75
N LYS A 162 -20.77 22.42 0.60
CA LYS A 162 -21.09 21.09 0.06
C LYS A 162 -19.91 20.41 -0.61
N TYR A 163 -19.07 21.17 -1.32
CA TYR A 163 -18.04 20.62 -2.20
C TYR A 163 -16.61 20.98 -1.81
N ALA A 164 -16.45 21.65 -0.69
CA ALA A 164 -15.14 21.97 -0.15
C ALA A 164 -15.14 21.77 1.37
N ARG A 165 -13.98 21.39 1.87
CA ARG A 165 -13.75 21.17 3.31
C ARG A 165 -13.12 22.41 3.91
N ASN A 166 -13.69 22.96 4.97
CA ASN A 166 -13.10 24.11 5.68
C ASN A 166 -11.97 23.64 6.60
N LEU A 167 -10.74 23.86 6.20
CA LEU A 167 -9.54 23.46 6.96
C LEU A 167 -9.35 24.27 8.23
N ILE A 168 -9.82 25.52 8.24
CA ILE A 168 -9.73 26.38 9.44
C ILE A 168 -10.64 25.83 10.56
N GLU A 169 -11.86 25.44 10.23
CA GLU A 169 -12.76 24.80 11.19
C GLU A 169 -12.23 23.46 11.69
N ASP A 170 -11.65 22.67 10.80
CA ASP A 170 -11.04 21.41 11.16
C ASP A 170 -9.83 21.60 12.08
N ALA A 171 -9.04 22.64 11.85
CA ALA A 171 -7.91 22.98 12.72
C ALA A 171 -8.39 23.41 14.11
N ARG A 172 -9.45 24.22 14.18
CA ARG A 172 -10.05 24.63 15.47
C ARG A 172 -10.61 23.44 16.24
N ALA A 173 -11.18 22.47 15.54
CA ALA A 173 -11.73 21.27 16.15
C ALA A 173 -10.66 20.21 16.49
N GLY A 174 -9.40 20.44 16.15
CA GLY A 174 -8.30 19.50 16.38
C GLY A 174 -8.36 18.24 15.50
N LYS A 175 -9.03 18.31 14.37
CA LYS A 175 -9.20 17.18 13.45
C LYS A 175 -8.03 16.97 12.48
N LEU A 176 -7.13 17.95 12.38
CA LEU A 176 -5.99 17.87 11.49
C LEU A 176 -4.82 17.14 12.15
N ASP A 177 -4.09 16.38 11.33
CA ASP A 177 -2.88 15.69 11.76
C ASP A 177 -1.76 16.70 12.03
N PRO A 178 -0.87 16.44 13.01
CA PRO A 178 0.28 17.29 13.26
C PRO A 178 1.21 17.29 12.05
N VAL A 179 1.71 18.46 11.66
CA VAL A 179 2.63 18.63 10.53
C VAL A 179 4.05 18.78 11.06
N ILE A 180 4.94 17.92 10.62
CA ILE A 180 6.32 17.81 11.08
C ILE A 180 7.28 17.97 9.91
N GLY A 181 8.35 18.78 10.10
CA GLY A 181 9.42 18.88 9.15
C GLY A 181 9.11 19.68 7.88
N ARG A 182 8.02 20.46 7.89
CA ARG A 182 7.59 21.26 6.73
C ARG A 182 7.58 22.78 6.99
N ASP A 183 8.28 23.24 8.01
CA ASP A 183 8.27 24.66 8.41
C ASP A 183 8.76 25.60 7.32
N GLU A 184 9.79 25.21 6.56
CA GLU A 184 10.32 26.02 5.46
C GLU A 184 9.31 26.17 4.33
N GLU A 185 8.66 25.09 3.93
CA GLU A 185 7.64 25.10 2.87
C GLU A 185 6.42 25.92 3.29
N ILE A 186 5.97 25.78 4.53
CA ILE A 186 4.84 26.54 5.07
C ILE A 186 5.19 28.03 5.11
N ARG A 187 6.39 28.36 5.56
CA ARG A 187 6.88 29.76 5.57
C ARG A 187 6.93 30.32 4.17
N ARG A 188 7.41 29.55 3.21
CA ARG A 188 7.46 29.96 1.80
C ARG A 188 6.05 30.18 1.24
N VAL A 189 5.09 29.33 1.56
CA VAL A 189 3.68 29.49 1.17
C VAL A 189 3.11 30.79 1.76
N LEU A 190 3.34 31.04 3.05
CA LEU A 190 2.92 32.29 3.70
C LEU A 190 3.52 33.52 3.02
N GLN A 191 4.81 33.47 2.69
CA GLN A 191 5.49 34.56 2.02
C GLN A 191 4.89 34.83 0.64
N ILE A 192 4.60 33.78 -0.13
CA ILE A 192 3.99 33.90 -1.46
C ILE A 192 2.59 34.46 -1.38
N LEU A 193 1.77 33.99 -0.43
CA LEU A 193 0.41 34.49 -0.22
C LEU A 193 0.38 35.98 0.14
N SER A 194 1.46 36.49 0.73
CA SER A 194 1.60 37.89 1.12
C SER A 194 2.14 38.80 0.00
N ARG A 195 2.50 38.23 -1.14
CA ARG A 195 3.05 39.00 -2.27
C ARG A 195 1.98 39.78 -3.02
N ARG A 196 2.38 40.83 -3.72
CA ARG A 196 1.49 41.63 -4.56
C ARG A 196 1.15 40.93 -5.89
N THR A 197 2.12 40.22 -6.45
CA THR A 197 2.00 39.50 -7.73
C THR A 197 2.50 38.07 -7.56
N LYS A 198 2.09 37.13 -8.42
CA LYS A 198 2.40 35.71 -8.28
C LYS A 198 2.13 35.21 -6.86
N ASN A 199 0.99 35.58 -6.34
CA ASN A 199 0.63 35.37 -4.93
C ASN A 199 -0.15 34.07 -4.69
N ASN A 200 -0.24 33.21 -5.68
CA ASN A 200 -0.82 31.88 -5.56
C ASN A 200 0.31 30.86 -5.52
N PRO A 201 0.54 30.17 -4.38
CA PRO A 201 1.50 29.09 -4.32
C PRO A 201 1.03 27.88 -5.12
N ILE A 202 1.96 27.21 -5.79
CA ILE A 202 1.70 25.88 -6.35
C ILE A 202 2.76 24.92 -5.80
N LEU A 203 2.28 23.92 -5.06
CA LEU A 203 3.11 22.91 -4.44
C LEU A 203 3.45 21.83 -5.48
N ILE A 204 4.74 21.66 -5.74
CA ILE A 204 5.22 20.72 -6.75
C ILE A 204 6.00 19.63 -6.05
N GLY A 205 5.53 18.40 -6.22
CA GLY A 205 6.16 17.22 -5.64
C GLY A 205 5.50 15.95 -6.14
N GLU A 206 6.22 14.85 -5.98
CA GLU A 206 5.70 13.53 -6.34
C GLU A 206 4.51 13.14 -5.46
N PRO A 207 3.63 12.24 -5.94
CA PRO A 207 2.48 11.81 -5.14
C PRO A 207 2.93 11.19 -3.80
N GLY A 208 2.27 11.57 -2.72
CA GLY A 208 2.56 11.02 -1.40
C GLY A 208 3.69 11.69 -0.63
N THR A 209 4.21 12.83 -1.10
CA THR A 209 5.29 13.56 -0.42
C THR A 209 4.80 14.49 0.68
N GLY A 210 3.48 14.63 0.86
CA GLY A 210 2.91 15.44 1.93
C GLY A 210 2.54 16.86 1.54
N LYS A 211 2.17 17.09 0.29
CA LYS A 211 1.71 18.42 -0.19
C LYS A 211 0.48 18.90 0.58
N THR A 212 -0.48 18.01 0.79
CA THR A 212 -1.69 18.32 1.57
C THR A 212 -1.38 18.67 3.01
N ALA A 213 -0.41 17.99 3.63
CA ALA A 213 0.03 18.28 4.99
C ALA A 213 0.53 19.70 5.16
N ILE A 214 1.19 20.27 4.16
CA ILE A 214 1.68 21.66 4.18
C ILE A 214 0.49 22.63 4.30
N VAL A 215 -0.57 22.37 3.54
CA VAL A 215 -1.78 23.20 3.57
C VAL A 215 -2.51 23.08 4.90
N GLU A 216 -2.57 21.87 5.46
CA GLU A 216 -3.13 21.65 6.80
C GLU A 216 -2.31 22.37 7.88
N GLY A 217 -0.99 22.34 7.78
CA GLY A 217 -0.09 23.09 8.64
C GLY A 217 -0.30 24.59 8.54
N LEU A 218 -0.55 25.11 7.34
CA LEU A 218 -0.93 26.50 7.12
C LEU A 218 -2.22 26.85 7.84
N ALA A 219 -3.23 25.99 7.76
CA ALA A 219 -4.51 26.18 8.46
C ALA A 219 -4.31 26.26 9.97
N GLU A 220 -3.49 25.39 10.54
CA GLU A 220 -3.17 25.40 11.96
C GLU A 220 -2.46 26.69 12.40
N ARG A 221 -1.55 27.20 11.59
CA ARG A 221 -0.86 28.48 11.86
C ARG A 221 -1.82 29.67 11.81
N ILE A 222 -2.76 29.67 10.89
CA ILE A 222 -3.79 30.72 10.80
C ILE A 222 -4.64 30.71 12.05
N VAL A 223 -5.06 29.55 12.53
CA VAL A 223 -5.86 29.41 13.76
C VAL A 223 -5.11 29.89 14.98
N ARG A 224 -3.81 29.61 15.07
CA ARG A 224 -2.97 30.07 16.18
C ARG A 224 -2.60 31.55 16.09
N GLY A 225 -2.88 32.18 14.95
CA GLY A 225 -2.47 33.57 14.69
C GLY A 225 -0.99 33.77 14.37
N ASP A 226 -0.27 32.67 14.11
CA ASP A 226 1.14 32.66 13.77
C ASP A 226 1.35 32.84 12.26
N VAL A 227 0.78 33.92 11.75
CA VAL A 227 0.83 34.30 10.32
C VAL A 227 0.91 35.82 10.21
N PRO A 228 1.33 36.39 9.05
CA PRO A 228 1.23 37.83 8.80
C PRO A 228 -0.19 38.37 9.01
N GLU A 229 -0.32 39.62 9.43
CA GLU A 229 -1.59 40.23 9.78
C GLU A 229 -2.66 40.14 8.68
N ASN A 230 -2.25 40.27 7.42
CA ASN A 230 -3.13 40.19 6.26
C ASN A 230 -3.70 38.79 6.02
N LEU A 231 -3.20 37.77 6.70
CA LEU A 231 -3.66 36.38 6.58
C LEU A 231 -4.41 35.85 7.81
N LYS A 232 -4.47 36.61 8.91
CA LYS A 232 -5.08 36.16 10.19
C LYS A 232 -6.53 35.77 10.09
N ASP A 233 -7.30 36.49 9.26
CA ASP A 233 -8.76 36.32 9.14
C ASP A 233 -9.15 35.55 7.88
N LYS A 234 -8.20 35.01 7.16
CA LYS A 234 -8.48 34.24 5.95
C LYS A 234 -9.07 32.87 6.26
N GLN A 235 -9.99 32.44 5.42
CA GLN A 235 -10.54 31.11 5.42
C GLN A 235 -9.81 30.25 4.39
N LEU A 236 -9.59 28.99 4.70
CA LEU A 236 -8.89 28.06 3.82
C LEU A 236 -9.78 26.84 3.59
N TYR A 237 -10.17 26.65 2.33
CA TYR A 237 -11.02 25.52 1.93
C TYR A 237 -10.25 24.58 1.00
N SER A 238 -10.42 23.30 1.20
CA SER A 238 -9.89 22.27 0.31
C SER A 238 -11.02 21.77 -0.60
N LEU A 239 -10.87 21.93 -1.92
CA LEU A 239 -11.85 21.47 -2.89
C LEU A 239 -11.92 19.93 -2.89
N ASP A 240 -13.12 19.39 -2.72
CA ASP A 240 -13.37 17.96 -2.72
C ASP A 240 -13.92 17.52 -4.09
N MET A 241 -13.04 16.95 -4.91
CA MET A 241 -13.39 16.45 -6.24
C MET A 241 -14.37 15.29 -6.18
N GLY A 242 -14.25 14.42 -5.18
CA GLY A 242 -15.15 13.30 -4.98
C GLY A 242 -16.58 13.74 -4.70
N ALA A 243 -16.75 14.75 -3.83
CA ALA A 243 -18.05 15.32 -3.51
C ALA A 243 -18.68 16.02 -4.73
N MET A 244 -17.86 16.68 -5.55
CA MET A 244 -18.33 17.34 -6.79
C MET A 244 -18.78 16.35 -7.86
N LEU A 245 -18.20 15.16 -7.92
CA LEU A 245 -18.55 14.11 -8.87
C LEU A 245 -19.68 13.21 -8.35
N ALA A 246 -19.85 13.10 -7.05
CA ALA A 246 -20.83 12.21 -6.42
C ALA A 246 -22.26 12.62 -6.78
N GLY A 247 -23.04 11.68 -7.31
CA GLY A 247 -24.43 11.92 -7.68
C GLY A 247 -24.66 12.79 -8.92
N ALA A 248 -23.61 13.14 -9.66
CA ALA A 248 -23.71 13.85 -10.92
C ALA A 248 -24.33 12.94 -11.99
N LYS A 249 -25.58 13.19 -12.36
CA LYS A 249 -26.34 12.36 -13.31
C LYS A 249 -26.25 12.88 -14.75
N TYR A 250 -25.92 14.15 -14.93
CA TYR A 250 -25.91 14.81 -16.23
C TYR A 250 -24.55 15.40 -16.54
N LYS A 251 -24.18 15.38 -17.81
CA LYS A 251 -23.01 16.09 -18.33
C LYS A 251 -23.28 17.60 -18.10
N GLY A 252 -22.42 18.25 -17.37
CA GLY A 252 -22.55 19.65 -17.01
C GLY A 252 -22.89 19.95 -15.55
N GLU A 253 -23.36 18.96 -14.76
CA GLU A 253 -23.58 19.15 -13.33
C GLU A 253 -22.26 19.44 -12.58
N PHE A 254 -21.20 18.75 -12.95
CA PHE A 254 -19.87 18.98 -12.40
C PHE A 254 -19.39 20.41 -12.66
N GLU A 255 -19.53 20.89 -13.90
CA GLU A 255 -19.15 22.25 -14.28
C GLU A 255 -19.97 23.30 -13.53
N GLU A 256 -21.28 23.09 -13.37
CA GLU A 256 -22.15 24.00 -12.60
C GLU A 256 -21.71 24.05 -11.14
N ARG A 257 -21.40 22.91 -10.53
CA ARG A 257 -20.92 22.82 -9.14
C ARG A 257 -19.62 23.58 -8.97
N LEU A 258 -18.66 23.33 -9.86
CA LEU A 258 -17.37 24.02 -9.86
C LEU A 258 -17.54 25.53 -10.05
N LYS A 259 -18.36 25.93 -11.00
CA LYS A 259 -18.67 27.35 -11.24
C LYS A 259 -19.28 28.03 -10.01
N SER A 260 -20.19 27.36 -9.31
CA SER A 260 -20.77 27.85 -8.07
C SER A 260 -19.76 28.02 -6.95
N VAL A 261 -18.86 27.04 -6.78
CA VAL A 261 -17.77 27.11 -5.78
C VAL A 261 -16.84 28.27 -6.09
N VAL A 262 -16.39 28.39 -7.33
CA VAL A 262 -15.51 29.48 -7.77
C VAL A 262 -16.17 30.84 -7.56
N LYS A 263 -17.47 30.97 -7.90
CA LYS A 263 -18.21 32.19 -7.69
C LYS A 263 -18.30 32.60 -6.22
N GLU A 264 -18.57 31.66 -5.31
CA GLU A 264 -18.60 31.93 -3.88
C GLU A 264 -17.23 32.39 -3.35
N VAL A 265 -16.15 31.78 -3.81
CA VAL A 265 -14.78 32.16 -3.44
C VAL A 265 -14.46 33.57 -3.94
N MET A 266 -14.84 33.88 -5.17
CA MET A 266 -14.63 35.21 -5.77
C MET A 266 -15.44 36.29 -5.08
N GLN A 267 -16.68 36.00 -4.65
CA GLN A 267 -17.54 36.95 -3.91
C GLN A 267 -16.97 37.31 -2.54
N ALA A 268 -16.16 36.46 -1.96
CA ALA A 268 -15.51 36.72 -0.66
C ALA A 268 -14.35 37.75 -0.75
N ASP A 269 -14.05 38.25 -1.93
CA ASP A 269 -13.04 39.30 -2.21
C ASP A 269 -11.68 39.05 -1.56
N GLY A 270 -11.13 37.86 -1.80
CA GLY A 270 -9.81 37.46 -1.29
C GLY A 270 -9.77 36.94 0.13
N ASN A 271 -10.88 36.88 0.84
CA ASN A 271 -10.94 36.35 2.21
C ASN A 271 -10.92 34.82 2.25
N ILE A 272 -11.22 34.17 1.15
CA ILE A 272 -11.18 32.71 1.01
C ILE A 272 -10.05 32.32 0.09
N ILE A 273 -9.23 31.37 0.57
CA ILE A 273 -8.17 30.74 -0.22
C ILE A 273 -8.62 29.30 -0.48
N LEU A 274 -8.64 28.91 -1.74
CA LEU A 274 -9.06 27.58 -2.15
C LEU A 274 -7.85 26.70 -2.45
N PHE A 275 -7.70 25.61 -1.71
CA PHE A 275 -6.70 24.60 -2.02
C PHE A 275 -7.27 23.62 -3.03
N ILE A 276 -6.54 23.42 -4.12
CA ILE A 276 -6.92 22.50 -5.21
C ILE A 276 -5.81 21.49 -5.37
N ASP A 277 -6.04 20.27 -4.91
CA ASP A 277 -5.11 19.16 -5.14
C ASP A 277 -5.27 18.66 -6.58
N GLU A 278 -4.18 18.21 -7.16
CA GLU A 278 -4.13 17.80 -8.57
C GLU A 278 -4.72 18.86 -9.50
N ILE A 279 -4.34 20.13 -9.30
CA ILE A 279 -4.90 21.28 -10.00
C ILE A 279 -4.81 21.17 -11.54
N HIS A 280 -3.82 20.40 -12.04
CA HIS A 280 -3.66 20.14 -13.47
C HIS A 280 -4.88 19.46 -14.09
N THR A 281 -5.64 18.69 -13.34
CA THR A 281 -6.86 18.02 -13.83
C THR A 281 -7.94 19.02 -14.22
N LEU A 282 -7.93 20.17 -13.55
CA LEU A 282 -8.93 21.23 -13.77
C LEU A 282 -8.48 22.31 -14.76
N VAL A 283 -7.17 22.35 -15.12
CA VAL A 283 -6.65 23.38 -16.03
C VAL A 283 -6.24 22.84 -17.40
N GLY A 284 -6.48 21.56 -17.69
CA GLY A 284 -6.26 21.05 -19.05
C GLY A 284 -5.74 19.63 -19.16
N ALA A 285 -5.59 18.88 -18.04
CA ALA A 285 -4.98 17.55 -18.03
C ALA A 285 -5.95 16.39 -18.28
N GLY A 286 -7.18 16.64 -18.60
CA GLY A 286 -8.15 15.56 -18.78
C GLY A 286 -8.39 15.22 -20.26
N GLY A 287 -8.26 13.96 -20.65
CA GLY A 287 -8.51 13.46 -22.00
C GLY A 287 -9.99 13.31 -22.41
N GLY A 288 -10.93 13.92 -21.66
CA GLY A 288 -12.36 13.86 -21.95
C GLY A 288 -12.98 15.22 -22.20
N GLU A 289 -14.11 15.25 -22.85
CA GLU A 289 -14.85 16.49 -23.15
C GLU A 289 -15.19 17.32 -21.89
N GLY A 290 -15.37 16.68 -20.74
CA GLY A 290 -15.68 17.35 -19.47
C GLY A 290 -14.51 18.14 -18.87
N ALA A 291 -13.27 17.74 -19.16
CA ALA A 291 -12.06 18.42 -18.63
C ALA A 291 -11.80 19.78 -19.30
N MET A 292 -12.19 19.94 -20.56
CA MET A 292 -12.07 21.22 -21.27
C MET A 292 -12.99 22.30 -20.68
N ASP A 293 -14.17 21.92 -20.21
CA ASP A 293 -15.13 22.84 -19.62
C ASP A 293 -14.70 23.32 -18.23
N ALA A 294 -14.11 22.43 -17.43
CA ALA A 294 -13.54 22.79 -16.12
C ALA A 294 -12.39 23.80 -16.28
N ALA A 295 -11.51 23.59 -17.26
CA ALA A 295 -10.42 24.51 -17.57
C ALA A 295 -10.94 25.89 -17.97
N ASN A 296 -12.02 25.95 -18.74
CA ASN A 296 -12.65 27.19 -19.16
C ASN A 296 -13.27 27.98 -17.99
N ILE A 297 -13.63 27.32 -16.91
CA ILE A 297 -14.16 27.96 -15.70
C ILE A 297 -13.04 28.51 -14.81
N LEU A 298 -12.01 27.69 -14.52
CA LEU A 298 -10.95 28.01 -13.58
C LEU A 298 -9.86 28.92 -14.17
N LYS A 299 -9.45 28.66 -15.38
CA LYS A 299 -8.34 29.36 -16.03
C LYS A 299 -8.53 30.88 -16.08
N PRO A 300 -9.70 31.41 -16.53
CA PRO A 300 -9.92 32.85 -16.50
C PRO A 300 -9.87 33.47 -15.09
N ALA A 301 -10.48 32.82 -14.12
CA ALA A 301 -10.51 33.29 -12.73
C ALA A 301 -9.10 33.35 -12.11
N LEU A 302 -8.29 32.31 -12.36
CA LEU A 302 -6.89 32.25 -11.91
C LEU A 302 -6.04 33.29 -12.63
N ALA A 303 -6.19 33.41 -13.96
CA ALA A 303 -5.39 34.32 -14.78
C ALA A 303 -5.66 35.80 -14.47
N ARG A 304 -6.90 36.16 -14.12
CA ARG A 304 -7.29 37.53 -13.74
C ARG A 304 -6.94 37.89 -12.29
N GLY A 305 -6.52 36.90 -11.48
CA GLY A 305 -6.25 37.10 -10.06
C GLY A 305 -7.49 37.26 -9.18
N GLU A 306 -8.66 36.93 -9.69
CA GLU A 306 -9.93 36.97 -8.96
C GLU A 306 -10.08 35.83 -7.97
N LEU A 307 -9.44 34.67 -8.25
CA LEU A 307 -9.46 33.48 -7.41
C LEU A 307 -8.11 33.34 -6.70
N ARG A 308 -8.12 33.36 -5.37
CA ARG A 308 -6.96 33.04 -4.54
C ARG A 308 -6.91 31.53 -4.34
N ALA A 309 -5.82 30.91 -4.78
CA ALA A 309 -5.69 29.47 -4.77
C ALA A 309 -4.30 29.01 -4.35
N ILE A 310 -4.25 27.84 -3.72
CA ILE A 310 -3.03 27.06 -3.51
C ILE A 310 -3.22 25.79 -4.34
N GLY A 311 -2.37 25.58 -5.31
CA GLY A 311 -2.39 24.38 -6.13
C GLY A 311 -1.40 23.32 -5.65
N ALA A 312 -1.65 22.09 -6.00
CA ALA A 312 -0.72 20.98 -5.81
C ALA A 312 -0.69 20.13 -7.07
N THR A 313 0.49 19.76 -7.52
CA THR A 313 0.70 18.96 -8.73
C THR A 313 2.09 18.31 -8.71
N THR A 314 2.37 17.50 -9.72
CA THR A 314 3.71 16.96 -9.95
C THR A 314 4.52 17.90 -10.86
N LEU A 315 5.86 17.74 -10.89
CA LEU A 315 6.72 18.54 -11.75
C LEU A 315 6.40 18.36 -13.24
N ASN A 316 6.17 17.14 -13.66
CA ASN A 316 5.83 16.83 -15.05
C ASN A 316 4.52 17.52 -15.49
N GLU A 317 3.50 17.48 -14.65
CA GLU A 317 2.20 18.11 -14.90
C GLU A 317 2.31 19.64 -14.88
N TYR A 318 3.12 20.18 -13.97
CA TYR A 318 3.39 21.62 -13.93
C TYR A 318 4.05 22.11 -15.22
N GLN A 319 5.10 21.44 -15.68
CA GLN A 319 5.80 21.78 -16.91
C GLN A 319 4.89 21.70 -18.14
N LYS A 320 3.99 20.71 -18.16
CA LYS A 320 3.08 20.47 -19.28
C LYS A 320 1.93 21.47 -19.35
N TYR A 321 1.33 21.84 -18.20
CA TYR A 321 0.07 22.60 -18.16
C TYR A 321 0.19 24.03 -17.63
N PHE A 322 1.20 24.35 -16.84
CA PHE A 322 1.39 25.66 -16.21
C PHE A 322 2.54 26.44 -16.81
N GLU A 323 3.70 25.83 -16.98
CA GLU A 323 4.90 26.51 -17.46
C GLU A 323 4.75 27.01 -18.90
N LYS A 324 4.02 26.29 -19.73
CA LYS A 324 3.73 26.64 -21.12
C LYS A 324 2.63 27.67 -21.26
N ASP A 325 1.82 27.88 -20.24
CA ASP A 325 0.73 28.85 -20.22
C ASP A 325 1.18 30.11 -19.50
N LYS A 326 1.51 31.15 -20.25
CA LYS A 326 2.02 32.42 -19.71
C LYS A 326 1.04 33.09 -18.73
N ALA A 327 -0.25 32.95 -18.95
CA ALA A 327 -1.26 33.56 -18.09
C ALA A 327 -1.25 32.91 -16.69
N LEU A 328 -1.13 31.60 -16.62
CA LEU A 328 -1.04 30.88 -15.36
C LEU A 328 0.32 31.03 -14.70
N GLU A 329 1.40 30.97 -15.48
CA GLU A 329 2.77 31.13 -14.96
C GLU A 329 2.96 32.48 -14.22
N ARG A 330 2.35 33.53 -14.69
CA ARG A 330 2.39 34.86 -14.05
C ARG A 330 1.64 34.93 -12.72
N ARG A 331 0.75 34.00 -12.43
CA ARG A 331 -0.10 34.04 -11.23
C ARG A 331 0.35 33.06 -10.15
N PHE A 332 1.13 32.08 -10.51
CA PHE A 332 1.59 31.04 -9.60
C PHE A 332 3.09 31.12 -9.34
N GLN A 333 3.44 30.93 -8.10
CA GLN A 333 4.82 30.75 -7.66
C GLN A 333 5.02 29.33 -7.16
N THR A 334 6.04 28.66 -7.70
CA THR A 334 6.34 27.28 -7.34
C THR A 334 6.92 27.13 -5.95
N VAL A 335 6.51 26.10 -5.25
CA VAL A 335 7.08 25.63 -4.00
C VAL A 335 7.42 24.16 -4.17
N LEU A 336 8.70 23.84 -4.18
CA LEU A 336 9.13 22.45 -4.31
C LEU A 336 8.92 21.70 -3.00
N VAL A 337 8.27 20.56 -3.08
CA VAL A 337 8.00 19.67 -1.95
C VAL A 337 8.74 18.37 -2.21
N ASP A 338 9.88 18.24 -1.58
CA ASP A 338 10.70 17.04 -1.69
C ASP A 338 10.23 15.98 -0.72
N GLU A 339 10.59 14.74 -1.02
CA GLU A 339 10.40 13.63 -0.11
C GLU A 339 11.10 13.94 1.22
N PRO A 340 10.46 13.75 2.38
CA PRO A 340 11.14 13.96 3.66
C PRO A 340 12.32 13.00 3.81
N ASP A 341 13.35 13.42 4.53
CA ASP A 341 14.45 12.53 4.86
C ASP A 341 14.00 11.43 5.84
N GLU A 342 14.87 10.48 6.11
CA GLU A 342 14.56 9.34 6.98
C GLU A 342 14.14 9.80 8.39
N LEU A 343 14.86 10.75 8.99
CA LEU A 343 14.58 11.25 10.34
C LEU A 343 13.25 12.00 10.41
N ASP A 344 12.98 12.85 9.43
CA ASP A 344 11.71 13.58 9.37
C ASP A 344 10.53 12.64 9.12
N ALA A 345 10.71 11.64 8.26
CA ALA A 345 9.68 10.63 8.01
C ALA A 345 9.35 9.81 9.27
N ILE A 346 10.36 9.42 10.03
CA ILE A 346 10.17 8.73 11.33
C ILE A 346 9.39 9.64 12.29
N SER A 347 9.74 10.90 12.37
CA SER A 347 9.04 11.88 13.23
C SER A 347 7.59 12.06 12.81
N ILE A 348 7.31 12.08 11.51
CA ILE A 348 5.94 12.13 10.97
C ILE A 348 5.13 10.91 11.41
N LEU A 349 5.69 9.72 11.29
CA LEU A 349 5.01 8.50 11.70
C LEU A 349 4.76 8.47 13.22
N ARG A 350 5.72 8.92 14.02
CA ARG A 350 5.56 9.05 15.48
C ARG A 350 4.44 10.01 15.83
N GLY A 351 4.32 11.12 15.12
CA GLY A 351 3.24 12.09 15.31
C GLY A 351 1.86 11.58 14.90
N LEU A 352 1.79 10.71 13.91
CA LEU A 352 0.54 10.13 13.41
C LEU A 352 0.15 8.82 14.11
N LYS A 353 1.07 8.19 14.80
CA LYS A 353 0.93 6.87 15.42
C LYS A 353 -0.33 6.76 16.29
N GLU A 354 -0.58 7.71 17.15
CA GLU A 354 -1.72 7.69 18.08
C GLU A 354 -3.06 7.61 17.36
N ARG A 355 -3.21 8.32 16.25
CA ARG A 355 -4.45 8.30 15.44
C ARG A 355 -4.73 6.93 14.82
N TYR A 356 -3.68 6.27 14.33
CA TYR A 356 -3.80 4.92 13.77
C TYR A 356 -4.01 3.87 14.86
N GLU A 357 -3.37 4.04 16.02
CA GLU A 357 -3.62 3.21 17.21
C GLU A 357 -5.09 3.27 17.62
N ASN A 358 -5.65 4.46 17.69
CA ASN A 358 -7.04 4.68 18.09
C ASN A 358 -8.02 4.13 17.04
N HIS A 359 -7.72 4.33 15.78
CA HIS A 359 -8.57 3.83 14.69
C HIS A 359 -8.63 2.30 14.65
N HIS A 360 -7.49 1.64 14.73
CA HIS A 360 -7.39 0.19 14.65
C HIS A 360 -7.49 -0.52 16.00
N LYS A 361 -7.50 0.24 17.10
CA LYS A 361 -7.56 -0.30 18.48
C LYS A 361 -6.43 -1.28 18.77
N VAL A 362 -5.24 -0.95 18.29
CA VAL A 362 -4.01 -1.69 18.53
C VAL A 362 -2.93 -0.70 18.95
N ARG A 363 -1.87 -1.21 19.56
CA ARG A 363 -0.70 -0.42 19.89
C ARG A 363 0.35 -0.60 18.78
N ILE A 364 1.05 0.48 18.45
CA ILE A 364 2.13 0.45 17.45
C ILE A 364 3.45 0.76 18.17
N GLN A 365 4.39 -0.16 18.13
CA GLN A 365 5.71 0.05 18.72
C GLN A 365 6.51 1.09 17.92
N ASP A 366 7.40 1.81 18.61
CA ASP A 366 8.29 2.76 17.94
C ASP A 366 9.16 2.09 16.88
N ASP A 367 9.62 0.86 17.16
CA ASP A 367 10.37 0.07 16.18
C ASP A 367 9.60 -0.19 14.90
N ALA A 368 8.27 -0.31 14.99
CA ALA A 368 7.42 -0.46 13.81
C ALA A 368 7.42 0.81 12.96
N CYS A 369 7.38 1.99 13.58
CA CYS A 369 7.46 3.26 12.86
C CYS A 369 8.81 3.40 12.13
N ILE A 370 9.90 3.09 12.83
CA ILE A 370 11.25 3.11 12.25
C ILE A 370 11.36 2.11 11.11
N ALA A 371 10.87 0.88 11.30
CA ALA A 371 10.87 -0.14 10.27
C ALA A 371 10.04 0.25 9.05
N ALA A 372 8.88 0.88 9.25
CA ALA A 372 8.03 1.34 8.15
C ALA A 372 8.76 2.33 7.24
N VAL A 373 9.50 3.26 7.83
CA VAL A 373 10.29 4.24 7.05
C VAL A 373 11.48 3.56 6.37
N LYS A 374 12.29 2.82 7.11
CA LYS A 374 13.51 2.20 6.58
C LYS A 374 13.21 1.15 5.52
N LEU A 375 12.24 0.28 5.75
CA LEU A 375 11.89 -0.78 4.81
C LEU A 375 11.18 -0.24 3.57
N SER A 376 10.32 0.76 3.71
CA SER A 376 9.67 1.37 2.56
C SER A 376 10.69 2.09 1.67
N GLU A 377 11.64 2.80 2.26
CA GLU A 377 12.71 3.48 1.53
C GLU A 377 13.59 2.48 0.76
N ARG A 378 13.90 1.36 1.40
CA ARG A 378 14.78 0.35 0.83
C ARG A 378 14.10 -0.53 -0.22
N TYR A 379 12.86 -0.95 0.01
CA TYR A 379 12.20 -2.00 -0.78
C TYR A 379 11.07 -1.51 -1.67
N ILE A 380 10.49 -0.35 -1.40
CA ILE A 380 9.40 0.22 -2.19
C ILE A 380 9.92 1.46 -2.92
N SER A 381 10.36 1.27 -4.18
CA SER A 381 11.01 2.33 -4.96
C SER A 381 10.06 3.13 -5.85
N ASP A 382 8.86 2.64 -6.08
CA ASP A 382 7.85 3.23 -6.96
C ASP A 382 6.89 4.21 -6.25
N ARG A 383 7.02 4.35 -4.95
CA ARG A 383 6.22 5.25 -4.12
C ARG A 383 7.13 6.14 -3.27
N PHE A 384 6.57 7.15 -2.64
CA PHE A 384 7.33 8.19 -1.93
C PHE A 384 6.98 8.28 -0.46
N LEU A 385 7.97 8.66 0.36
CA LEU A 385 7.77 9.01 1.76
C LEU A 385 7.03 10.36 1.87
N PRO A 386 6.17 10.58 2.88
CA PRO A 386 5.89 9.66 3.98
C PRO A 386 4.76 8.66 3.70
N ASP A 387 4.02 8.79 2.62
CA ASP A 387 2.82 8.00 2.35
C ASP A 387 3.07 6.49 2.33
N LYS A 388 4.12 6.04 1.66
CA LYS A 388 4.42 4.59 1.62
C LYS A 388 4.67 3.99 3.00
N ALA A 389 5.32 4.73 3.89
CA ALA A 389 5.55 4.29 5.27
C ALA A 389 4.28 4.34 6.11
N ILE A 390 3.47 5.38 5.94
CA ILE A 390 2.17 5.52 6.62
C ILE A 390 1.24 4.37 6.22
N ASP A 391 1.18 4.03 4.94
CA ASP A 391 0.35 2.93 4.44
C ASP A 391 0.80 1.57 4.99
N LEU A 392 2.11 1.36 5.15
CA LEU A 392 2.63 0.15 5.81
C LEU A 392 2.16 0.04 7.25
N MET A 393 2.26 1.13 7.99
CA MET A 393 1.80 1.19 9.39
C MET A 393 0.30 0.94 9.48
N ASP A 394 -0.47 1.56 8.62
CA ASP A 394 -1.92 1.42 8.56
C ASP A 394 -2.34 -0.02 8.24
N GLU A 395 -1.76 -0.62 7.23
CA GLU A 395 -2.08 -1.99 6.83
C GLU A 395 -1.66 -3.01 7.89
N ALA A 396 -0.48 -2.83 8.48
CA ALA A 396 0.00 -3.70 9.55
C ALA A 396 -0.93 -3.63 10.78
N ALA A 397 -1.38 -2.44 11.14
CA ALA A 397 -2.32 -2.24 12.23
C ALA A 397 -3.70 -2.85 11.93
N ALA A 398 -4.19 -2.70 10.71
CA ALA A 398 -5.45 -3.28 10.24
C ALA A 398 -5.40 -4.81 10.27
N LYS A 399 -4.28 -5.37 9.82
CA LYS A 399 -4.04 -6.82 9.83
C LYS A 399 -4.02 -7.37 11.25
N LEU A 400 -3.31 -6.70 12.15
CA LEU A 400 -3.23 -7.12 13.55
C LEU A 400 -4.61 -7.11 14.22
N ARG A 401 -5.41 -6.08 13.97
CA ARG A 401 -6.78 -6.02 14.47
C ARG A 401 -7.63 -7.18 13.96
N MET A 402 -7.53 -7.48 12.67
CA MET A 402 -8.24 -8.59 12.06
C MET A 402 -7.82 -9.93 12.65
N GLU A 403 -6.52 -10.15 12.84
CA GLU A 403 -5.99 -11.37 13.46
C GLU A 403 -6.42 -11.50 14.92
N ARG A 404 -6.47 -10.39 15.65
CA ARG A 404 -6.93 -10.37 17.06
C ARG A 404 -8.39 -10.82 17.18
N ASP A 405 -9.23 -10.44 16.22
CA ASP A 405 -10.65 -10.77 16.20
C ASP A 405 -10.91 -12.15 15.58
N SER A 406 -9.89 -12.80 15.04
CA SER A 406 -9.96 -14.10 14.40
C SER A 406 -9.33 -15.20 15.26
N VAL A 407 -9.72 -16.42 15.01
CA VAL A 407 -9.13 -17.60 15.65
C VAL A 407 -7.67 -17.74 15.18
N PRO A 408 -6.68 -17.97 16.10
CA PRO A 408 -5.30 -18.18 15.72
C PRO A 408 -5.13 -19.34 14.73
N GLU A 409 -4.17 -19.21 13.83
CA GLU A 409 -3.90 -20.20 12.78
C GLU A 409 -3.65 -21.61 13.36
N GLU A 410 -2.88 -21.69 14.44
CA GLU A 410 -2.59 -22.97 15.13
C GLU A 410 -3.87 -23.65 15.64
N LEU A 411 -4.78 -22.88 16.23
CA LEU A 411 -6.06 -23.39 16.69
C LEU A 411 -6.96 -23.81 15.51
N ASP A 412 -6.96 -23.05 14.44
CA ASP A 412 -7.70 -23.35 13.22
C ASP A 412 -7.18 -24.66 12.56
N GLU A 413 -5.89 -24.87 12.49
CA GLU A 413 -5.28 -26.11 11.99
C GLU A 413 -5.70 -27.32 12.82
N ILE A 414 -5.64 -27.21 14.15
CA ILE A 414 -6.07 -28.28 15.05
C ILE A 414 -7.54 -28.60 14.84
N SER A 415 -8.39 -27.59 14.72
CA SER A 415 -9.83 -27.76 14.49
C SER A 415 -10.14 -28.44 13.15
N ARG A 416 -9.39 -28.09 12.09
CA ARG A 416 -9.54 -28.71 10.76
C ARG A 416 -9.11 -30.18 10.80
N ARG A 417 -7.98 -30.47 11.43
CA ARG A 417 -7.49 -31.85 11.55
C ARG A 417 -8.43 -32.73 12.37
N LEU A 418 -8.94 -32.17 13.45
CA LEU A 418 -9.94 -32.86 14.29
C LEU A 418 -11.20 -33.21 13.46
N LYS A 419 -11.66 -32.28 12.65
CA LYS A 419 -12.81 -32.49 11.77
C LYS A 419 -12.54 -33.54 10.70
N GLN A 420 -11.34 -33.56 10.10
CA GLN A 420 -10.93 -34.60 9.16
C GLN A 420 -10.92 -35.98 9.80
N LEU A 421 -10.38 -36.10 11.02
CA LEU A 421 -10.31 -37.37 11.74
C LEU A 421 -11.71 -37.84 12.12
N GLU A 422 -12.62 -36.98 12.51
CA GLU A 422 -14.03 -37.34 12.80
C GLU A 422 -14.74 -37.85 11.54
N ILE A 423 -14.49 -37.23 10.38
CA ILE A 423 -15.07 -37.71 9.11
C ILE A 423 -14.49 -39.08 8.74
N GLU A 424 -13.20 -39.28 8.89
CA GLU A 424 -12.51 -40.53 8.63
C GLU A 424 -13.07 -41.66 9.57
N ARG A 425 -13.23 -41.35 10.85
CA ARG A 425 -13.84 -42.25 11.83
C ARG A 425 -15.23 -42.71 11.41
N GLU A 426 -16.07 -41.79 10.99
CA GLU A 426 -17.43 -42.14 10.53
C GLU A 426 -17.40 -43.01 9.26
N ALA A 427 -16.49 -42.77 8.34
CA ALA A 427 -16.34 -43.59 7.14
C ALA A 427 -15.87 -45.01 7.47
N ILE A 428 -14.93 -45.16 8.41
CA ILE A 428 -14.36 -46.46 8.81
C ILE A 428 -15.32 -47.26 9.72
N LYS A 429 -16.17 -46.58 10.46
CA LYS A 429 -17.17 -47.21 11.32
C LYS A 429 -18.08 -48.19 10.54
N ARG A 430 -18.30 -47.93 9.26
CA ARG A 430 -19.07 -48.78 8.35
C ARG A 430 -18.34 -50.05 7.94
N GLU A 431 -17.00 -50.07 8.04
CA GLU A 431 -16.16 -51.17 7.62
C GLU A 431 -15.76 -52.12 8.75
N ASN A 432 -16.21 -51.87 10.00
CA ASN A 432 -15.97 -52.69 11.20
C ASN A 432 -14.52 -52.96 11.55
N ASP A 433 -13.60 -52.09 11.19
CA ASP A 433 -12.18 -52.18 11.58
C ASP A 433 -11.97 -51.58 13.00
N THR A 434 -12.10 -52.43 14.00
CA THR A 434 -12.06 -52.04 15.42
C THR A 434 -10.71 -51.48 15.88
N GLU A 435 -9.57 -51.94 15.31
CA GLU A 435 -8.24 -51.45 15.64
C GLU A 435 -8.03 -50.01 15.14
N LYS A 436 -8.45 -49.74 13.91
CA LYS A 436 -8.34 -48.44 13.30
C LYS A 436 -9.24 -47.42 13.96
N ILE A 437 -10.46 -47.82 14.33
CA ILE A 437 -11.40 -46.99 15.09
C ILE A 437 -10.82 -46.62 16.46
N ALA A 438 -10.20 -47.55 17.15
CA ALA A 438 -9.59 -47.31 18.46
C ALA A 438 -8.41 -46.33 18.38
N GLN A 439 -7.58 -46.46 17.34
CA GLN A 439 -6.49 -45.54 17.07
C GLN A 439 -6.97 -44.12 16.75
N LEU A 440 -8.01 -44.00 15.92
CA LEU A 440 -8.63 -42.71 15.57
C LEU A 440 -9.29 -42.08 16.80
N ASP A 441 -9.97 -42.85 17.64
CA ASP A 441 -10.55 -42.34 18.89
C ASP A 441 -9.50 -41.77 19.82
N LYS A 442 -8.35 -42.42 19.91
CA LYS A 442 -7.22 -41.95 20.71
C LYS A 442 -6.66 -40.61 20.18
N GLU A 443 -6.45 -40.53 18.88
CA GLU A 443 -5.97 -39.30 18.22
C GLU A 443 -6.97 -38.15 18.38
N ILE A 444 -8.24 -38.41 18.19
CA ILE A 444 -9.34 -37.44 18.35
C ILE A 444 -9.38 -36.93 19.79
N ALA A 445 -9.24 -37.81 20.79
CA ALA A 445 -9.25 -37.43 22.20
C ALA A 445 -8.06 -36.50 22.53
N GLU A 446 -6.86 -36.84 22.06
CA GLU A 446 -5.66 -36.04 22.25
C GLU A 446 -5.79 -34.65 21.61
N LEU A 447 -6.30 -34.58 20.36
CA LEU A 447 -6.50 -33.31 19.66
C LEU A 447 -7.58 -32.45 20.30
N LYS A 448 -8.65 -33.04 20.80
CA LYS A 448 -9.71 -32.33 21.55
C LYS A 448 -9.16 -31.70 22.82
N GLU A 449 -8.31 -32.40 23.54
CA GLU A 449 -7.64 -31.89 24.74
C GLU A 449 -6.76 -30.70 24.38
N GLN A 450 -5.94 -30.81 23.33
CA GLN A 450 -5.09 -29.71 22.83
C GLN A 450 -5.95 -28.51 22.39
N GLU A 451 -7.03 -28.76 21.64
CA GLU A 451 -7.95 -27.69 21.19
C GLU A 451 -8.55 -26.96 22.39
N HIS A 452 -9.04 -27.67 23.42
CA HIS A 452 -9.59 -27.05 24.62
C HIS A 452 -8.56 -26.20 25.35
N GLY A 453 -7.33 -26.70 25.48
CA GLY A 453 -6.24 -25.96 26.11
C GLY A 453 -5.88 -24.67 25.35
N PHE A 454 -5.71 -24.76 24.06
CA PHE A 454 -5.40 -23.59 23.21
C PHE A 454 -6.56 -22.60 23.16
N ARG A 455 -7.79 -23.07 23.06
CA ARG A 455 -8.97 -22.22 23.04
C ARG A 455 -9.15 -21.48 24.36
N ALA A 456 -8.97 -22.15 25.48
CA ALA A 456 -9.05 -21.51 26.80
C ALA A 456 -7.99 -20.43 26.96
N LYS A 457 -6.75 -20.71 26.55
CA LYS A 457 -5.65 -19.73 26.56
C LYS A 457 -5.95 -18.54 25.64
N TRP A 458 -6.39 -18.79 24.42
CA TRP A 458 -6.74 -17.74 23.46
C TRP A 458 -7.88 -16.85 23.96
N GLU A 459 -8.97 -17.44 24.46
CA GLU A 459 -10.10 -16.69 25.02
C GLU A 459 -9.69 -15.87 26.25
N GLY A 460 -8.84 -16.41 27.11
CA GLY A 460 -8.28 -15.69 28.26
C GLY A 460 -7.45 -14.48 27.82
N GLU A 461 -6.53 -14.66 26.89
CA GLU A 461 -5.69 -13.58 26.35
C GLU A 461 -6.55 -12.53 25.60
N ARG A 462 -7.50 -12.98 24.80
CA ARG A 462 -8.42 -12.11 24.07
C ARG A 462 -9.27 -11.26 25.02
N GLY A 463 -9.77 -11.85 26.10
CA GLY A 463 -10.52 -11.13 27.13
C GLY A 463 -9.70 -10.02 27.77
N LEU A 464 -8.44 -10.29 28.11
CA LEU A 464 -7.52 -9.29 28.68
C LEU A 464 -7.20 -8.18 27.68
N VAL A 465 -6.92 -8.53 26.44
CA VAL A 465 -6.64 -7.54 25.38
C VAL A 465 -7.85 -6.65 25.11
N ASN A 466 -9.05 -7.24 25.06
CA ASN A 466 -10.30 -6.47 24.88
C ASN A 466 -10.55 -5.51 26.04
N LYS A 467 -10.24 -5.90 27.26
CA LYS A 467 -10.35 -5.06 28.44
C LYS A 467 -9.39 -3.85 28.35
N ILE A 468 -8.17 -4.07 27.93
CA ILE A 468 -7.18 -2.99 27.68
C ILE A 468 -7.74 -2.01 26.64
N GLN A 469 -8.31 -2.50 25.55
CA GLN A 469 -8.86 -1.66 24.50
C GLN A 469 -10.07 -0.85 24.97
N GLN A 470 -10.95 -1.43 25.76
CA GLN A 470 -12.07 -0.72 26.37
C GLN A 470 -11.58 0.41 27.29
N ASP A 471 -10.59 0.15 28.11
CA ASP A 471 -10.00 1.14 29.00
C ASP A 471 -9.34 2.29 28.22
N LYS A 472 -8.64 1.99 27.14
CA LYS A 472 -8.05 3.00 26.24
C LYS A 472 -9.10 3.88 25.58
N GLN A 473 -10.21 3.30 25.11
CA GLN A 473 -11.32 4.08 24.55
C GLN A 473 -11.93 5.01 25.58
N GLU A 474 -12.14 4.52 26.79
CA GLU A 474 -12.66 5.33 27.88
C GLU A 474 -11.72 6.48 28.25
N ILE A 475 -10.40 6.23 28.26
CA ILE A 475 -9.39 7.27 28.48
C ILE A 475 -9.48 8.35 27.40
N GLU A 476 -9.63 7.99 26.14
CA GLU A 476 -9.74 8.92 25.02
C GLU A 476 -10.99 9.80 25.15
N GLN A 477 -12.14 9.18 25.45
CA GLN A 477 -13.39 9.88 25.68
C GLN A 477 -13.29 10.85 26.88
N LEU A 478 -12.65 10.42 27.96
CA LEU A 478 -12.46 11.27 29.15
C LEU A 478 -11.51 12.41 28.91
N LYS A 479 -10.44 12.21 28.11
CA LYS A 479 -9.54 13.30 27.70
C LYS A 479 -10.30 14.35 26.89
N TYR A 480 -11.13 13.91 25.95
CA TYR A 480 -11.98 14.82 25.17
C TYR A 480 -12.96 15.57 26.07
N GLU A 481 -13.61 14.87 26.97
CA GLU A 481 -14.54 15.48 27.95
C GLU A 481 -13.83 16.48 28.88
N ALA A 482 -12.61 16.16 29.34
CA ALA A 482 -11.80 17.07 30.13
C ALA A 482 -11.44 18.36 29.38
N ASP A 483 -11.03 18.23 28.11
CA ASP A 483 -10.73 19.40 27.28
C ASP A 483 -11.96 20.26 27.04
N ARG A 484 -13.11 19.64 26.82
CA ARG A 484 -14.39 20.32 26.69
C ARG A 484 -14.79 21.04 27.97
N ALA A 485 -14.68 20.37 29.13
CA ALA A 485 -14.97 20.94 30.44
C ALA A 485 -14.05 22.13 30.79
N GLU A 486 -12.77 22.04 30.38
CA GLU A 486 -11.82 23.15 30.55
C GLU A 486 -12.22 24.37 29.73
N ARG A 487 -12.69 24.20 28.51
CA ARG A 487 -13.20 25.30 27.66
C ARG A 487 -14.47 25.92 28.21
N GLU A 488 -15.31 25.11 28.84
CA GLU A 488 -16.56 25.58 29.50
C GLU A 488 -16.33 26.16 30.91
N GLY A 489 -15.11 26.11 31.42
CA GLY A 489 -14.77 26.63 32.75
C GLY A 489 -15.16 25.72 33.93
N ASN A 490 -15.56 24.47 33.65
CA ASN A 490 -15.89 23.50 34.69
C ASN A 490 -14.63 22.78 35.18
N TYR A 491 -13.85 23.46 36.04
CA TYR A 491 -12.57 22.95 36.54
C TYR A 491 -12.73 21.80 37.54
N GLU A 492 -13.86 21.70 38.24
CA GLU A 492 -14.14 20.58 39.13
C GLU A 492 -14.21 19.26 38.36
N ARG A 493 -14.89 19.25 37.22
CA ARG A 493 -14.97 18.09 36.36
C ARG A 493 -13.62 17.74 35.72
N VAL A 494 -12.84 18.72 35.31
CA VAL A 494 -11.47 18.56 34.82
C VAL A 494 -10.59 17.87 35.85
N ALA A 495 -10.63 18.32 37.11
CA ALA A 495 -9.85 17.71 38.19
C ALA A 495 -10.27 16.26 38.45
N GLU A 496 -11.58 16.00 38.50
CA GLU A 496 -12.12 14.65 38.69
C GLU A 496 -11.64 13.69 37.59
N ILE A 497 -11.70 14.11 36.33
CA ILE A 497 -11.26 13.30 35.21
C ILE A 497 -9.75 13.07 35.26
N ARG A 498 -8.95 14.16 35.31
CA ARG A 498 -7.48 14.07 35.19
C ARG A 498 -6.81 13.39 36.38
N TYR A 499 -7.27 13.66 37.60
CA TYR A 499 -6.58 13.19 38.79
C TYR A 499 -7.17 11.93 39.43
N SER A 500 -8.35 11.50 39.03
CA SER A 500 -9.00 10.32 39.59
C SER A 500 -9.25 9.25 38.53
N ARG A 501 -10.14 9.51 37.58
CA ARG A 501 -10.61 8.48 36.63
C ARG A 501 -9.55 8.04 35.60
N LEU A 502 -8.80 8.98 35.02
CA LEU A 502 -7.72 8.66 34.08
C LEU A 502 -6.62 7.86 34.76
N LYS A 503 -6.26 8.24 36.00
CA LYS A 503 -5.25 7.49 36.77
C LYS A 503 -5.70 6.07 37.09
N GLN A 504 -6.98 5.88 37.47
CA GLN A 504 -7.53 4.55 37.72
C GLN A 504 -7.48 3.67 36.49
N LEU A 505 -7.82 4.21 35.32
CA LEU A 505 -7.80 3.49 34.05
C LEU A 505 -6.37 3.14 33.60
N GLU A 506 -5.44 4.07 33.78
CA GLU A 506 -4.02 3.82 33.48
C GLU A 506 -3.43 2.72 34.36
N ASP A 507 -3.76 2.73 35.66
CA ASP A 507 -3.34 1.69 36.61
C ASP A 507 -3.98 0.34 36.28
N ASP A 508 -5.24 0.32 35.89
CA ASP A 508 -5.95 -0.89 35.45
C ASP A 508 -5.31 -1.49 34.19
N ILE A 509 -5.00 -0.67 33.19
CA ILE A 509 -4.27 -1.10 32.00
C ILE A 509 -2.92 -1.71 32.35
N LYS A 510 -2.18 -1.08 33.25
CA LYS A 510 -0.87 -1.56 33.71
C LYS A 510 -0.97 -2.93 34.38
N ASN A 511 -1.98 -3.10 35.25
CA ASN A 511 -2.24 -4.38 35.92
C ASN A 511 -2.63 -5.48 34.92
N ILE A 512 -3.48 -5.17 33.97
CA ILE A 512 -3.91 -6.13 32.93
C ILE A 512 -2.72 -6.51 32.04
N GLN A 513 -1.87 -5.55 31.66
CA GLN A 513 -0.64 -5.83 30.91
C GLN A 513 0.30 -6.76 31.65
N GLN A 514 0.44 -6.60 32.96
CA GLN A 514 1.22 -7.51 33.79
C GLN A 514 0.60 -8.92 33.83
N GLN A 515 -0.69 -9.03 33.96
CA GLN A 515 -1.41 -10.32 33.89
C GLN A 515 -1.22 -11.00 32.54
N LEU A 516 -1.33 -10.21 31.46
CA LEU A 516 -1.16 -10.72 30.10
C LEU A 516 0.26 -11.22 29.88
N GLN A 517 1.26 -10.49 30.35
CA GLN A 517 2.67 -10.89 30.27
C GLN A 517 2.96 -12.17 31.07
N ALA A 518 2.33 -12.33 32.24
CA ALA A 518 2.48 -13.52 33.07
C ALA A 518 1.83 -14.77 32.44
N THR A 519 0.75 -14.60 31.68
CA THR A 519 0.06 -15.69 30.98
C THR A 519 0.66 -16.03 29.62
N GLN A 520 1.43 -15.14 29.04
CA GLN A 520 2.06 -15.32 27.72
C GLN A 520 3.48 -15.92 27.83
N ASP A 521 3.66 -17.01 28.54
CA ASP A 521 4.96 -17.69 28.68
C ASP A 521 5.55 -18.09 27.31
N GLY A 522 6.22 -17.15 26.64
CA GLY A 522 7.00 -17.37 25.44
C GLY A 522 6.28 -17.34 24.09
N GLN A 523 4.97 -17.49 24.04
CA GLN A 523 4.18 -17.40 22.79
C GLN A 523 2.82 -16.74 23.04
N ALA A 524 2.66 -15.49 22.60
CA ALA A 524 1.39 -14.79 22.61
C ALA A 524 0.47 -15.32 21.51
N MET A 525 -0.71 -15.78 21.88
CA MET A 525 -1.76 -16.18 20.91
C MET A 525 -2.55 -14.96 20.40
N VAL A 526 -2.70 -13.96 21.25
CA VAL A 526 -3.33 -12.67 20.90
C VAL A 526 -2.30 -11.58 21.07
N ARG A 527 -1.97 -10.90 19.99
CA ARG A 527 -1.01 -9.79 20.01
C ARG A 527 -1.75 -8.47 20.00
N GLU A 528 -1.24 -7.54 20.76
CA GLU A 528 -1.78 -6.18 20.90
C GLU A 528 -0.97 -5.15 20.13
N GLU A 529 0.30 -5.44 19.89
CA GLU A 529 1.27 -4.47 19.39
C GLU A 529 1.75 -4.80 17.98
N VAL A 530 1.76 -3.78 17.11
CA VAL A 530 2.42 -3.85 15.80
C VAL A 530 3.93 -3.72 16.03
N THR A 531 4.67 -4.71 15.56
CA THR A 531 6.12 -4.77 15.66
C THR A 531 6.80 -4.51 14.31
N ALA A 532 8.11 -4.37 14.32
CA ALA A 532 8.91 -4.30 13.09
C ALA A 532 8.70 -5.52 12.18
N ASP A 533 8.50 -6.69 12.75
CA ASP A 533 8.24 -7.92 11.99
C ASP A 533 6.90 -7.87 11.26
N ASP A 534 5.88 -7.27 11.85
CA ASP A 534 4.59 -7.07 11.20
C ASP A 534 4.70 -6.15 9.98
N ILE A 535 5.48 -5.10 10.10
CA ILE A 535 5.79 -4.19 8.99
C ILE A 535 6.54 -4.94 7.88
N ALA A 536 7.55 -5.73 8.25
CA ALA A 536 8.33 -6.53 7.30
C ALA A 536 7.45 -7.52 6.54
N GLU A 537 6.48 -8.12 7.21
CA GLU A 537 5.51 -9.03 6.59
C GLU A 537 4.64 -8.34 5.53
N VAL A 538 4.19 -7.13 5.81
CA VAL A 538 3.44 -6.31 4.85
C VAL A 538 4.30 -5.95 3.65
N VAL A 539 5.55 -5.53 3.88
CA VAL A 539 6.50 -5.24 2.81
C VAL A 539 6.74 -6.47 1.94
N SER A 540 6.91 -7.63 2.56
CA SER A 540 7.09 -8.91 1.84
C SER A 540 5.89 -9.22 0.95
N ARG A 541 4.68 -8.97 1.43
CA ARG A 541 3.44 -9.18 0.67
C ARG A 541 3.33 -8.23 -0.52
N TRP A 542 3.64 -6.95 -0.32
CA TRP A 542 3.54 -5.95 -1.38
C TRP A 542 4.58 -6.11 -2.47
N THR A 543 5.80 -6.47 -2.09
CA THR A 543 6.95 -6.53 -3.01
C THR A 543 7.24 -7.94 -3.52
N GLY A 544 6.75 -8.97 -2.86
CA GLY A 544 7.11 -10.36 -3.12
C GLY A 544 8.52 -10.73 -2.62
N ILE A 545 9.19 -9.82 -1.92
CA ILE A 545 10.54 -10.02 -1.36
C ILE A 545 10.41 -10.57 0.05
N PRO A 546 11.09 -11.66 0.44
CA PRO A 546 10.96 -12.23 1.78
C PRO A 546 11.73 -11.42 2.85
N VAL A 547 11.27 -10.24 3.14
CA VAL A 547 11.90 -9.25 4.03
C VAL A 547 11.94 -9.73 5.49
N THR A 548 10.94 -10.49 5.94
CA THR A 548 10.84 -10.99 7.31
C THR A 548 12.05 -11.79 7.76
N ARG A 549 12.59 -12.64 6.88
CA ARG A 549 13.80 -13.40 7.17
C ARG A 549 15.05 -12.54 7.16
N MET A 550 15.04 -11.42 6.44
CA MET A 550 16.19 -10.52 6.34
C MET A 550 16.40 -9.65 7.58
N LEU A 551 15.36 -9.39 8.37
CA LEU A 551 15.44 -8.57 9.58
C LEU A 551 15.88 -9.35 10.82
N GLN A 552 15.34 -10.57 11.03
CA GLN A 552 15.51 -11.33 12.27
C GLN A 552 16.94 -11.73 12.59
N SER A 553 17.76 -11.88 11.59
CA SER A 553 19.10 -12.40 11.75
C SER A 553 20.07 -11.88 10.70
N GLU A 554 19.81 -10.70 10.14
CA GLU A 554 20.71 -10.14 9.12
C GLU A 554 22.15 -10.07 9.61
N LYS A 555 22.36 -9.66 10.86
CA LYS A 555 23.67 -9.65 11.48
C LYS A 555 24.23 -11.07 11.64
N ASP A 556 23.42 -11.99 12.18
CA ASP A 556 23.84 -13.37 12.39
C ASP A 556 24.07 -14.11 11.06
N LYS A 557 23.20 -13.91 10.10
CA LYS A 557 23.36 -14.44 8.74
C LYS A 557 24.66 -13.99 8.10
N LEU A 558 24.97 -12.71 8.17
CA LEU A 558 26.18 -12.16 7.57
C LEU A 558 27.45 -12.61 8.29
N LEU A 559 27.39 -12.76 9.62
CA LEU A 559 28.53 -13.27 10.40
C LEU A 559 28.83 -14.73 10.10
N HIS A 560 27.85 -15.55 9.78
CA HIS A 560 27.96 -16.97 9.48
C HIS A 560 27.77 -17.31 8.00
N LEU A 561 27.97 -16.32 7.12
CA LEU A 561 27.73 -16.48 5.69
C LEU A 561 28.61 -17.59 5.07
N GLU A 562 29.88 -17.68 5.44
CA GLU A 562 30.79 -18.73 4.96
C GLU A 562 30.24 -20.12 5.26
N ASP A 563 29.83 -20.38 6.49
CA ASP A 563 29.32 -21.69 6.92
C ASP A 563 28.06 -22.08 6.14
N GLU A 564 27.18 -21.12 5.92
CA GLU A 564 25.94 -21.34 5.15
C GLU A 564 26.20 -21.61 3.67
N LEU A 565 27.15 -20.90 3.08
CA LEU A 565 27.54 -21.14 1.69
C LEU A 565 28.21 -22.50 1.50
N HIS A 566 29.01 -22.95 2.49
CA HIS A 566 29.66 -24.27 2.47
C HIS A 566 28.64 -25.42 2.55
N LYS A 567 27.44 -25.21 3.04
CA LYS A 567 26.39 -26.25 3.02
C LYS A 567 26.02 -26.68 1.60
N ARG A 568 26.21 -25.79 0.62
CA ARG A 568 25.87 -26.02 -0.78
C ARG A 568 27.10 -26.09 -1.71
N VAL A 569 28.15 -25.37 -1.37
CA VAL A 569 29.35 -25.26 -2.19
C VAL A 569 30.50 -25.97 -1.47
N ILE A 570 30.97 -27.02 -2.07
CA ILE A 570 32.04 -27.83 -1.51
C ILE A 570 33.39 -27.25 -1.93
N GLY A 571 34.29 -27.11 -0.98
CA GLY A 571 35.59 -26.50 -1.21
C GLY A 571 35.51 -25.01 -1.48
N GLN A 572 36.47 -24.48 -2.23
CA GLN A 572 36.49 -23.07 -2.65
C GLN A 572 36.51 -22.08 -1.46
N ASP A 573 37.23 -22.40 -0.41
CA ASP A 573 37.25 -21.62 0.84
C ASP A 573 37.64 -20.16 0.60
N GLU A 574 38.67 -19.94 -0.22
CA GLU A 574 39.10 -18.57 -0.56
C GLU A 574 38.03 -17.78 -1.30
N ALA A 575 37.36 -18.43 -2.26
CA ALA A 575 36.27 -17.81 -3.02
C ALA A 575 35.09 -17.42 -2.12
N ILE A 576 34.70 -18.33 -1.25
CA ILE A 576 33.59 -18.12 -0.32
C ILE A 576 33.92 -16.99 0.68
N THR A 577 35.15 -16.99 1.22
CA THR A 577 35.61 -15.93 2.13
C THR A 577 35.63 -14.56 1.43
N ALA A 578 36.13 -14.48 0.21
CA ALA A 578 36.16 -13.22 -0.53
C ALA A 578 34.75 -12.68 -0.84
N VAL A 579 33.86 -13.56 -1.24
CA VAL A 579 32.44 -13.23 -1.50
C VAL A 579 31.76 -12.74 -0.21
N ALA A 580 31.93 -13.47 0.88
CA ALA A 580 31.33 -13.13 2.17
C ALA A 580 31.85 -11.79 2.72
N ASP A 581 33.15 -11.53 2.59
CA ASP A 581 33.76 -10.26 3.00
C ASP A 581 33.22 -9.08 2.21
N ALA A 582 33.10 -9.22 0.89
CA ALA A 582 32.56 -8.17 0.03
C ALA A 582 31.07 -7.85 0.35
N VAL A 583 30.27 -8.87 0.57
CA VAL A 583 28.87 -8.70 0.96
C VAL A 583 28.78 -8.02 2.33
N ARG A 584 29.59 -8.43 3.29
CA ARG A 584 29.64 -7.81 4.63
C ARG A 584 30.05 -6.34 4.58
N ARG A 585 31.05 -5.97 3.77
CA ARG A 585 31.48 -4.57 3.61
C ARG A 585 30.33 -3.70 3.10
N SER A 586 29.62 -4.18 2.09
CA SER A 586 28.46 -3.47 1.52
C SER A 586 27.33 -3.28 2.56
N ARG A 587 27.01 -4.33 3.29
CA ARG A 587 25.93 -4.31 4.28
C ARG A 587 26.28 -3.51 5.53
N ALA A 588 27.55 -3.42 5.88
CA ALA A 588 28.02 -2.60 7.00
C ALA A 588 28.12 -1.09 6.66
N GLY A 589 27.78 -0.71 5.43
CA GLY A 589 27.87 0.69 5.00
C GLY A 589 29.29 1.18 4.68
N LEU A 590 30.24 0.29 4.50
CA LEU A 590 31.62 0.61 4.21
C LEU A 590 31.92 0.68 2.72
N GLN A 591 30.88 0.67 1.90
CA GLN A 591 30.98 0.76 0.45
C GLN A 591 30.05 1.89 -0.05
N ASP A 592 30.33 2.44 -1.27
CA ASP A 592 29.50 3.46 -1.88
C ASP A 592 28.05 2.96 -2.00
N PRO A 593 27.05 3.65 -1.39
CA PRO A 593 25.66 3.22 -1.43
C PRO A 593 25.04 3.28 -2.82
N LYS A 594 25.68 3.95 -3.79
CA LYS A 594 25.21 4.03 -5.18
C LYS A 594 25.53 2.78 -6.01
N LYS A 595 26.41 1.92 -5.51
CA LYS A 595 26.82 0.72 -6.22
C LYS A 595 25.93 -0.47 -5.88
N PRO A 596 25.89 -1.53 -6.72
CA PRO A 596 25.31 -2.83 -6.32
C PRO A 596 25.91 -3.34 -5.01
N ILE A 597 25.24 -4.27 -4.35
CA ILE A 597 25.72 -4.88 -3.10
C ILE A 597 27.15 -5.39 -3.26
N ALA A 598 27.38 -6.14 -4.32
CA ALA A 598 28.72 -6.66 -4.66
C ALA A 598 28.79 -7.00 -6.14
N SER A 599 29.99 -7.03 -6.68
CA SER A 599 30.27 -7.42 -8.05
C SER A 599 31.48 -8.36 -8.11
N PHE A 600 31.35 -9.47 -8.81
CA PHE A 600 32.38 -10.52 -8.87
C PHE A 600 32.59 -11.00 -10.28
N ILE A 601 33.84 -11.38 -10.59
CA ILE A 601 34.18 -12.23 -11.72
C ILE A 601 34.68 -13.56 -11.18
N PHE A 602 34.00 -14.65 -11.55
CA PHE A 602 34.39 -15.98 -11.17
C PHE A 602 35.11 -16.66 -12.37
N LEU A 603 36.34 -17.02 -12.11
CA LEU A 603 37.21 -17.73 -13.05
C LEU A 603 37.35 -19.19 -12.64
N GLY A 604 37.68 -20.04 -13.55
CA GLY A 604 37.96 -21.45 -13.27
C GLY A 604 37.27 -22.38 -14.25
N THR A 605 37.59 -23.66 -14.07
CA THR A 605 37.03 -24.74 -14.94
C THR A 605 35.55 -24.98 -14.66
N THR A 606 34.86 -25.59 -15.62
CA THR A 606 33.46 -25.97 -15.46
C THR A 606 33.29 -26.98 -14.34
N GLY A 607 32.22 -26.91 -13.58
CA GLY A 607 31.89 -27.86 -12.52
C GLY A 607 32.63 -27.67 -11.19
N THR A 608 33.22 -26.50 -11.00
CA THR A 608 33.92 -26.15 -9.74
C THR A 608 33.04 -25.45 -8.71
N GLY A 609 31.77 -25.14 -9.05
CA GLY A 609 30.81 -24.56 -8.11
C GLY A 609 30.49 -23.09 -8.33
N LYS A 610 30.85 -22.48 -9.46
CA LYS A 610 30.61 -21.06 -9.74
C LYS A 610 29.12 -20.73 -9.75
N THR A 611 28.32 -21.47 -10.51
CA THR A 611 26.87 -21.29 -10.58
C THR A 611 26.20 -21.68 -9.26
N GLU A 612 26.67 -22.73 -8.61
CA GLU A 612 26.13 -23.18 -7.33
C GLU A 612 26.35 -22.14 -6.23
N LEU A 613 27.50 -21.44 -6.24
CA LEU A 613 27.73 -20.34 -5.30
C LEU A 613 26.75 -19.18 -5.55
N ALA A 614 26.49 -18.85 -6.81
CA ALA A 614 25.48 -17.83 -7.15
C ALA A 614 24.09 -18.23 -6.64
N LYS A 615 23.68 -19.47 -6.84
CA LYS A 615 22.43 -20.00 -6.32
C LYS A 615 22.36 -20.01 -4.79
N ALA A 616 23.47 -20.38 -4.13
CA ALA A 616 23.57 -20.39 -2.68
C ALA A 616 23.43 -18.97 -2.09
N LEU A 617 24.04 -17.98 -2.73
CA LEU A 617 23.89 -16.57 -2.35
C LEU A 617 22.43 -16.09 -2.50
N ALA A 618 21.78 -16.45 -3.62
CA ALA A 618 20.39 -16.10 -3.83
C ALA A 618 19.48 -16.74 -2.79
N ASP A 619 19.68 -18.03 -2.51
CA ASP A 619 18.89 -18.75 -1.51
C ASP A 619 19.07 -18.20 -0.10
N TYR A 620 20.32 -17.90 0.29
CA TYR A 620 20.62 -17.46 1.64
C TYR A 620 20.30 -15.98 1.88
N LEU A 621 20.70 -15.09 0.97
CA LEU A 621 20.50 -13.65 1.14
C LEU A 621 19.10 -13.18 0.74
N PHE A 622 18.51 -13.81 -0.27
CA PHE A 622 17.20 -13.43 -0.81
C PHE A 622 16.13 -14.50 -0.56
N ASN A 623 16.45 -15.51 0.24
CA ASN A 623 15.58 -16.60 0.73
C ASN A 623 14.92 -17.48 -0.35
N ASP A 624 15.32 -17.35 -1.60
CA ASP A 624 14.82 -18.16 -2.69
C ASP A 624 15.88 -18.29 -3.78
N GLU A 625 16.21 -19.52 -4.13
CA GLU A 625 17.14 -19.85 -5.21
C GLU A 625 16.69 -19.26 -6.56
N SER A 626 15.38 -19.08 -6.76
CA SER A 626 14.81 -18.46 -7.97
C SER A 626 15.03 -16.94 -8.04
N MET A 627 15.50 -16.30 -6.98
CA MET A 627 15.90 -14.90 -6.97
C MET A 627 17.25 -14.70 -7.67
N MET A 628 17.36 -15.25 -8.86
CA MET A 628 18.53 -15.16 -9.69
C MET A 628 18.09 -14.96 -11.14
N THR A 629 18.72 -13.99 -11.81
CA THR A 629 18.57 -13.77 -13.25
C THR A 629 19.85 -14.25 -13.91
N ARG A 630 19.73 -15.19 -14.84
CA ARG A 630 20.86 -15.75 -15.58
C ARG A 630 20.83 -15.29 -17.03
N ILE A 631 21.91 -14.67 -17.48
CA ILE A 631 22.08 -14.20 -18.86
C ILE A 631 23.37 -14.78 -19.42
N ASP A 632 23.26 -15.53 -20.52
CA ASP A 632 24.39 -16.13 -21.20
C ASP A 632 24.94 -15.13 -22.24
N MET A 633 26.14 -14.62 -21.99
CA MET A 633 26.80 -13.61 -22.85
C MET A 633 27.20 -14.20 -24.23
N SER A 634 27.23 -15.50 -24.41
CA SER A 634 27.44 -16.10 -25.72
C SER A 634 26.35 -15.75 -26.74
N GLU A 635 25.16 -15.42 -26.25
CA GLU A 635 24.02 -14.97 -27.08
C GLU A 635 24.08 -13.47 -27.39
N TYR A 636 25.04 -12.72 -26.80
CA TYR A 636 25.15 -11.25 -26.88
C TYR A 636 26.48 -10.82 -27.53
N GLN A 637 26.91 -11.54 -28.56
CA GLN A 637 28.16 -11.24 -29.25
C GLN A 637 28.02 -10.18 -30.36
N GLU A 638 26.80 -9.94 -30.82
CA GLU A 638 26.51 -8.99 -31.90
C GLU A 638 26.22 -7.59 -31.41
N LYS A 639 26.39 -6.59 -32.27
CA LYS A 639 26.17 -5.18 -31.97
C LYS A 639 24.73 -4.87 -31.49
N PHE A 640 23.75 -5.62 -31.95
CA PHE A 640 22.34 -5.46 -31.59
C PHE A 640 21.98 -6.07 -30.22
N SER A 641 22.93 -6.68 -29.55
CA SER A 641 22.74 -7.32 -28.25
C SER A 641 22.29 -6.35 -27.16
N VAL A 642 22.68 -5.08 -27.26
CA VAL A 642 22.29 -4.03 -26.34
C VAL A 642 20.77 -3.85 -26.33
N THR A 643 20.10 -3.90 -27.49
CA THR A 643 18.64 -3.76 -27.58
C THR A 643 17.90 -4.93 -26.93
N ARG A 644 18.50 -6.09 -26.85
CA ARG A 644 17.92 -7.25 -26.15
C ARG A 644 18.01 -7.10 -24.64
N LEU A 645 19.03 -6.42 -24.12
CA LEU A 645 19.23 -6.21 -22.69
C LEU A 645 18.37 -5.10 -22.13
N ILE A 646 18.28 -3.96 -22.80
CA ILE A 646 17.57 -2.76 -22.33
C ILE A 646 16.24 -2.51 -23.03
N GLY A 647 15.97 -3.20 -24.12
CA GLY A 647 14.80 -3.01 -24.96
C GLY A 647 15.09 -2.22 -26.24
N ALA A 648 14.27 -2.45 -27.26
CA ALA A 648 14.37 -1.77 -28.54
C ALA A 648 13.88 -0.31 -28.46
N PRO A 649 14.49 0.61 -29.27
CA PRO A 649 14.01 1.99 -29.32
C PRO A 649 12.56 2.10 -29.82
N PRO A 650 11.83 3.18 -29.52
CA PRO A 650 10.47 3.40 -30.02
C PRO A 650 10.41 3.28 -31.55
N GLY A 651 9.43 2.54 -32.04
CA GLY A 651 9.23 2.30 -33.47
C GLY A 651 9.95 1.07 -34.05
N TYR A 652 10.77 0.40 -33.26
CA TYR A 652 11.45 -0.83 -33.65
C TYR A 652 10.75 -2.08 -33.11
N VAL A 653 10.96 -3.22 -33.76
CA VAL A 653 10.40 -4.50 -33.33
C VAL A 653 10.94 -4.87 -31.94
N GLY A 654 10.05 -5.26 -31.01
CA GLY A 654 10.41 -5.63 -29.65
C GLY A 654 10.33 -4.48 -28.63
N TYR A 655 9.89 -3.29 -29.04
CA TYR A 655 9.72 -2.15 -28.14
C TYR A 655 8.78 -2.47 -26.96
N ASP A 656 7.67 -3.13 -27.23
CA ASP A 656 6.66 -3.46 -26.22
C ASP A 656 7.10 -4.55 -25.25
N GLU A 657 8.02 -5.42 -25.67
CA GLU A 657 8.51 -6.55 -24.87
C GLU A 657 9.52 -6.12 -23.79
N GLY A 658 10.18 -4.98 -23.95
CA GLY A 658 11.22 -4.51 -23.03
C GLY A 658 12.54 -5.27 -23.17
N GLY A 659 13.52 -4.94 -22.32
CA GLY A 659 14.83 -5.59 -22.28
C GLY A 659 14.86 -6.78 -21.34
N GLN A 660 15.60 -7.83 -21.70
CA GLN A 660 15.73 -9.04 -20.86
C GLN A 660 16.34 -8.72 -19.49
N LEU A 661 17.39 -7.91 -19.46
CA LEU A 661 18.05 -7.53 -18.19
C LEU A 661 17.20 -6.55 -17.39
N THR A 662 16.73 -5.49 -18.01
CA THR A 662 15.97 -4.44 -17.34
C THR A 662 14.64 -4.93 -16.78
N GLU A 663 13.90 -5.75 -17.55
CA GLU A 663 12.64 -6.34 -17.06
C GLU A 663 12.87 -7.35 -15.94
N ALA A 664 13.90 -8.19 -16.06
CA ALA A 664 14.21 -9.18 -15.01
C ALA A 664 14.53 -8.51 -13.66
N VAL A 665 15.35 -7.46 -13.67
CA VAL A 665 15.73 -6.74 -12.44
C VAL A 665 14.58 -5.88 -11.93
N ARG A 666 13.78 -5.30 -12.82
CA ARG A 666 12.58 -4.57 -12.41
C ARG A 666 11.59 -5.47 -11.65
N ARG A 667 11.44 -6.71 -12.10
CA ARG A 667 10.56 -7.70 -11.44
C ARG A 667 11.17 -8.27 -10.16
N LYS A 668 12.48 -8.44 -10.15
CA LYS A 668 13.23 -9.00 -9.01
C LYS A 668 14.37 -8.05 -8.62
N PRO A 669 14.06 -6.92 -7.98
CA PRO A 669 15.10 -5.93 -7.62
C PRO A 669 16.07 -6.43 -6.55
N TYR A 670 15.69 -7.47 -5.82
CA TYR A 670 16.56 -8.16 -4.85
C TYR A 670 16.91 -9.53 -5.42
N SER A 671 18.01 -9.57 -6.12
CA SER A 671 18.41 -10.82 -6.80
C SER A 671 19.92 -10.86 -7.06
N VAL A 672 20.37 -12.04 -7.42
CA VAL A 672 21.68 -12.25 -8.01
C VAL A 672 21.54 -12.20 -9.53
N VAL A 673 22.31 -11.35 -10.17
CA VAL A 673 22.36 -11.26 -11.64
C VAL A 673 23.63 -11.96 -12.11
N LEU A 674 23.48 -13.07 -12.79
CA LEU A 674 24.58 -13.92 -13.26
C LEU A 674 24.76 -13.76 -14.76
N PHE A 675 25.94 -13.29 -15.16
CA PHE A 675 26.35 -13.20 -16.55
C PHE A 675 27.36 -14.30 -16.85
N ASP A 676 26.94 -15.31 -17.60
CA ASP A 676 27.81 -16.41 -17.99
C ASP A 676 28.66 -16.04 -19.20
N GLU A 677 29.91 -16.49 -19.21
CA GLU A 677 30.85 -16.31 -20.31
C GLU A 677 31.03 -14.83 -20.73
N ILE A 678 31.36 -13.99 -19.74
CA ILE A 678 31.46 -12.53 -19.92
C ILE A 678 32.46 -12.12 -21.03
N GLU A 679 33.51 -12.88 -21.26
CA GLU A 679 34.50 -12.61 -22.30
C GLU A 679 33.93 -12.64 -23.72
N LYS A 680 32.79 -13.26 -23.92
CA LYS A 680 32.13 -13.39 -25.24
C LYS A 680 31.21 -12.20 -25.55
N ALA A 681 30.93 -11.33 -24.57
CA ALA A 681 30.04 -10.19 -24.76
C ALA A 681 30.60 -9.17 -25.73
N HIS A 682 29.71 -8.56 -26.54
CA HIS A 682 30.07 -7.44 -27.40
C HIS A 682 30.57 -6.25 -26.55
N PRO A 683 31.57 -5.47 -27.02
CA PRO A 683 32.06 -4.31 -26.28
C PRO A 683 30.98 -3.33 -25.83
N ASP A 684 29.91 -3.14 -26.56
CA ASP A 684 28.80 -2.26 -26.19
C ASP A 684 28.05 -2.74 -24.96
N VAL A 685 28.02 -4.05 -24.71
CA VAL A 685 27.44 -4.64 -23.50
C VAL A 685 28.23 -4.23 -22.26
N PHE A 686 29.56 -4.18 -22.36
CA PHE A 686 30.43 -3.71 -21.27
C PHE A 686 30.13 -2.27 -20.87
N ASN A 687 29.77 -1.40 -21.82
CA ASN A 687 29.41 -0.01 -21.51
C ASN A 687 28.13 0.06 -20.64
N ILE A 688 27.15 -0.81 -20.92
CA ILE A 688 25.93 -0.93 -20.10
C ILE A 688 26.27 -1.41 -18.70
N LEU A 689 27.10 -2.43 -18.59
CA LEU A 689 27.51 -3.00 -17.31
C LEU A 689 28.35 -2.01 -16.49
N LEU A 690 29.17 -1.19 -17.13
CA LEU A 690 29.89 -0.11 -16.47
C LEU A 690 28.95 0.88 -15.80
N GLN A 691 27.87 1.25 -16.46
CA GLN A 691 26.86 2.12 -15.89
C GLN A 691 26.21 1.49 -14.65
N VAL A 692 25.87 0.20 -14.74
CA VAL A 692 25.32 -0.55 -13.60
C VAL A 692 26.30 -0.57 -12.42
N LEU A 693 27.57 -0.81 -12.69
CA LEU A 693 28.60 -0.92 -11.65
C LEU A 693 28.92 0.43 -11.00
N ASP A 694 28.88 1.53 -11.76
CA ASP A 694 29.19 2.87 -11.26
C ASP A 694 28.00 3.53 -10.57
N ASP A 695 26.85 3.50 -11.22
CA ASP A 695 25.67 4.29 -10.84
C ASP A 695 24.60 3.45 -10.11
N GLY A 696 24.67 2.14 -10.21
CA GLY A 696 23.69 1.24 -9.61
C GLY A 696 22.30 1.30 -10.25
N HIS A 697 22.19 1.88 -11.42
CA HIS A 697 20.94 1.95 -12.19
C HIS A 697 21.18 1.89 -13.70
N LEU A 698 20.14 1.54 -14.41
CA LEU A 698 20.13 1.46 -15.86
C LEU A 698 18.78 1.94 -16.37
N THR A 699 18.78 2.79 -17.39
CA THR A 699 17.54 3.30 -18.00
C THR A 699 17.11 2.35 -19.12
N ASP A 700 15.84 1.92 -19.07
CA ASP A 700 15.27 1.04 -20.10
C ASP A 700 14.83 1.83 -21.35
N ASN A 701 14.31 1.12 -22.36
CA ASN A 701 13.83 1.73 -23.61
C ASN A 701 12.60 2.61 -23.47
N LYS A 702 11.90 2.50 -22.33
CA LYS A 702 10.70 3.30 -22.01
C LYS A 702 11.02 4.50 -21.09
N GLY A 703 12.30 4.76 -20.86
CA GLY A 703 12.75 5.86 -19.99
C GLY A 703 12.67 5.58 -18.50
N ARG A 704 12.33 4.36 -18.10
CA ARG A 704 12.25 3.98 -16.68
C ARG A 704 13.65 3.66 -16.15
N THR A 705 13.96 4.16 -14.97
CA THR A 705 15.20 3.83 -14.27
C THR A 705 15.04 2.52 -13.51
N VAL A 706 15.87 1.55 -13.85
CA VAL A 706 15.90 0.24 -13.17
C VAL A 706 17.00 0.25 -12.12
N ASN A 707 16.68 -0.08 -10.89
CA ASN A 707 17.58 -0.03 -9.75
C ASN A 707 18.31 -1.36 -9.54
N PHE A 708 19.66 -1.31 -9.58
CA PHE A 708 20.54 -2.47 -9.34
C PHE A 708 21.22 -2.42 -7.97
N LYS A 709 20.94 -1.43 -7.13
CA LYS A 709 21.63 -1.25 -5.84
C LYS A 709 21.48 -2.41 -4.88
N ASN A 710 20.42 -3.16 -5.02
CA ASN A 710 20.09 -4.30 -4.16
C ASN A 710 20.39 -5.63 -4.82
N THR A 711 21.17 -5.63 -5.89
CA THR A 711 21.58 -6.84 -6.61
C THR A 711 23.04 -7.19 -6.33
N ILE A 712 23.35 -8.46 -6.48
CA ILE A 712 24.72 -8.95 -6.52
C ILE A 712 25.01 -9.33 -7.97
N ILE A 713 26.02 -8.72 -8.54
CA ILE A 713 26.43 -8.97 -9.93
C ILE A 713 27.54 -10.03 -9.94
N ILE A 714 27.29 -11.12 -10.61
CA ILE A 714 28.29 -12.19 -10.77
C ILE A 714 28.49 -12.44 -12.24
N MET A 715 29.74 -12.42 -12.66
CA MET A 715 30.15 -12.75 -14.03
C MET A 715 31.03 -13.99 -13.99
N THR A 716 30.79 -14.93 -14.86
CA THR A 716 31.61 -16.13 -14.95
C THR A 716 32.42 -16.13 -16.25
N SER A 717 33.61 -16.71 -16.20
CA SER A 717 34.49 -16.88 -17.33
C SER A 717 35.22 -18.21 -17.26
N ASN A 718 35.30 -18.85 -18.39
CA ASN A 718 36.12 -20.08 -18.54
C ASN A 718 37.50 -19.75 -19.08
N LEU A 719 37.86 -18.47 -19.10
CA LEU A 719 39.16 -18.00 -19.59
C LEU A 719 40.29 -18.65 -18.77
N GLY A 720 41.24 -19.22 -19.44
CA GLY A 720 42.38 -19.90 -18.80
C GLY A 720 42.06 -21.25 -18.20
N SER A 721 40.87 -21.83 -18.43
CA SER A 721 40.48 -23.12 -17.86
C SER A 721 41.40 -24.26 -18.31
N GLN A 722 41.85 -24.27 -19.54
CA GLN A 722 42.84 -25.26 -20.00
C GLN A 722 44.17 -25.15 -19.29
N TYR A 723 44.65 -23.93 -19.09
CA TYR A 723 45.89 -23.69 -18.35
C TYR A 723 45.77 -24.14 -16.90
N ILE A 724 44.70 -23.84 -16.22
CA ILE A 724 44.42 -24.28 -14.86
C ILE A 724 44.43 -25.81 -14.79
N GLN A 725 43.75 -26.46 -15.67
CA GLN A 725 43.65 -27.92 -15.75
C GLN A 725 45.02 -28.59 -15.93
N GLN A 726 45.83 -28.08 -16.84
CA GLN A 726 47.16 -28.56 -17.09
C GLN A 726 48.09 -28.41 -15.88
N GLN A 727 48.05 -27.29 -15.20
CA GLN A 727 48.86 -27.01 -13.99
C GLN A 727 48.43 -27.87 -12.83
N PHE A 728 47.19 -28.21 -12.69
CA PHE A 728 46.65 -29.00 -11.59
C PHE A 728 46.76 -30.49 -11.77
N GLU A 729 47.06 -30.98 -12.99
CA GLU A 729 47.36 -32.41 -13.25
C GLU A 729 48.60 -32.89 -12.48
N HIS A 730 49.57 -32.02 -12.20
CA HIS A 730 50.81 -32.30 -11.52
C HIS A 730 50.82 -31.82 -10.06
N LEU A 731 49.64 -31.53 -9.49
CA LEU A 731 49.50 -30.99 -8.13
C LEU A 731 49.81 -32.07 -7.07
N ASN A 732 50.67 -31.74 -6.11
CA ASN A 732 50.87 -32.51 -4.90
C ASN A 732 50.81 -31.58 -3.66
N ASP A 733 50.78 -32.15 -2.44
CA ASP A 733 50.64 -31.39 -1.22
C ASP A 733 51.77 -30.40 -0.93
N THR A 734 52.97 -30.65 -1.53
CA THR A 734 54.15 -29.82 -1.30
C THR A 734 54.24 -28.60 -2.21
N ASN A 735 53.65 -28.64 -3.44
CA ASN A 735 53.72 -27.56 -4.40
C ASN A 735 52.38 -26.85 -4.64
N ARG A 736 51.36 -27.18 -3.86
CA ARG A 736 49.98 -26.71 -4.10
C ARG A 736 49.86 -25.20 -4.10
N GLU A 737 50.38 -24.52 -3.09
CA GLU A 737 50.28 -23.04 -2.98
C GLU A 737 51.03 -22.34 -4.10
N GLU A 738 52.20 -22.84 -4.47
CA GLU A 738 53.02 -22.29 -5.55
C GLU A 738 52.31 -22.43 -6.91
N VAL A 739 51.76 -23.62 -7.19
CA VAL A 739 51.00 -23.88 -8.42
C VAL A 739 49.74 -23.00 -8.51
N ILE A 740 49.03 -22.87 -7.41
CA ILE A 740 47.83 -22.01 -7.32
C ILE A 740 48.20 -20.57 -7.61
N ASP A 741 49.27 -20.03 -6.98
CA ASP A 741 49.69 -18.67 -7.16
C ASP A 741 50.13 -18.35 -8.60
N LYS A 742 50.86 -19.27 -9.22
CA LYS A 742 51.27 -19.17 -10.64
C LYS A 742 50.05 -19.19 -11.57
N ALA A 743 49.08 -20.06 -11.30
CA ALA A 743 47.87 -20.15 -12.11
C ALA A 743 47.04 -18.90 -12.02
N LYS A 744 46.90 -18.32 -10.83
CA LYS A 744 46.22 -17.04 -10.60
C LYS A 744 46.85 -15.91 -11.39
N VAL A 745 48.15 -15.75 -11.34
CA VAL A 745 48.90 -14.71 -12.06
C VAL A 745 48.70 -14.85 -13.57
N ALA A 746 48.83 -16.07 -14.11
CA ALA A 746 48.65 -16.34 -15.51
C ALA A 746 47.26 -16.08 -16.01
N VAL A 747 46.24 -16.53 -15.27
CA VAL A 747 44.83 -16.32 -15.61
C VAL A 747 44.45 -14.84 -15.51
N MET A 748 44.95 -14.13 -14.51
CA MET A 748 44.74 -12.68 -14.38
C MET A 748 45.34 -11.90 -15.55
N ASP A 749 46.52 -12.31 -16.02
CA ASP A 749 47.17 -11.69 -17.20
C ASP A 749 46.32 -11.93 -18.47
N MET A 750 45.78 -13.12 -18.64
CA MET A 750 44.84 -13.44 -19.72
C MET A 750 43.57 -12.58 -19.67
N LEU A 751 43.04 -12.40 -18.48
CA LEU A 751 41.83 -11.63 -18.25
C LEU A 751 42.07 -10.14 -18.59
N LYS A 752 43.20 -9.58 -18.18
CA LYS A 752 43.60 -8.19 -18.48
C LYS A 752 43.75 -7.91 -19.98
N LYS A 753 44.16 -8.94 -20.74
CA LYS A 753 44.25 -8.82 -22.20
C LYS A 753 42.89 -8.92 -22.90
N THR A 754 41.93 -9.60 -22.33
CA THR A 754 40.65 -9.88 -22.93
C THR A 754 39.57 -8.83 -22.52
N ILE A 755 39.60 -8.40 -21.25
CA ILE A 755 38.61 -7.46 -20.70
C ILE A 755 39.31 -6.14 -20.37
N ARG A 756 38.67 -5.00 -20.72
CA ARG A 756 39.22 -3.65 -20.50
C ARG A 756 39.59 -3.41 -19.04
N PRO A 757 40.74 -2.76 -18.76
CA PRO A 757 41.12 -2.42 -17.38
C PRO A 757 40.09 -1.56 -16.65
N GLU A 758 39.39 -0.68 -17.34
CA GLU A 758 38.34 0.17 -16.78
C GLU A 758 37.22 -0.69 -16.14
N PHE A 759 36.85 -1.75 -16.84
CA PHE A 759 35.81 -2.66 -16.35
C PHE A 759 36.31 -3.47 -15.14
N LEU A 760 37.50 -4.02 -15.23
CA LEU A 760 38.09 -4.81 -14.14
C LEU A 760 38.27 -3.99 -12.85
N ASN A 761 38.62 -2.70 -12.98
CA ASN A 761 38.77 -1.82 -11.82
C ASN A 761 37.47 -1.52 -11.07
N ARG A 762 36.34 -1.73 -11.73
CA ARG A 762 35.00 -1.52 -11.13
C ARG A 762 34.45 -2.77 -10.42
N ILE A 763 35.05 -3.91 -10.68
CA ILE A 763 34.66 -5.18 -10.04
C ILE A 763 35.25 -5.24 -8.63
N ASP A 764 34.44 -5.61 -7.65
CA ASP A 764 34.89 -5.71 -6.25
C ASP A 764 35.94 -6.78 -6.07
N GLU A 765 35.72 -7.99 -6.58
CA GLU A 765 36.66 -9.10 -6.48
C GLU A 765 36.65 -9.94 -7.75
N THR A 766 37.84 -10.33 -8.16
CA THR A 766 38.05 -11.36 -9.20
C THR A 766 38.54 -12.62 -8.50
N ILE A 767 37.81 -13.70 -8.63
CA ILE A 767 37.97 -14.91 -7.82
C ILE A 767 38.21 -16.09 -8.75
N MET A 768 39.29 -16.84 -8.48
CA MET A 768 39.58 -18.06 -9.22
C MET A 768 39.07 -19.27 -8.43
N PHE A 769 38.17 -20.03 -9.05
CA PHE A 769 37.71 -21.32 -8.51
C PHE A 769 38.74 -22.40 -8.82
N LEU A 770 39.04 -23.18 -7.82
CA LEU A 770 40.03 -24.25 -7.93
C LEU A 770 39.40 -25.57 -8.36
N PRO A 771 40.07 -26.42 -9.14
CA PRO A 771 39.58 -27.77 -9.41
C PRO A 771 39.34 -28.53 -8.08
N LEU A 772 38.30 -29.35 -8.07
CA LEU A 772 37.93 -30.12 -6.92
C LEU A 772 38.87 -31.32 -6.71
N THR A 773 39.23 -31.61 -5.49
CA THR A 773 39.98 -32.84 -5.13
C THR A 773 39.02 -34.03 -5.14
N LYS A 774 39.57 -35.27 -5.14
CA LYS A 774 38.77 -36.50 -5.07
C LYS A 774 37.90 -36.54 -3.81
N GLU A 775 38.44 -36.09 -2.69
CA GLU A 775 37.72 -36.02 -1.44
C GLU A 775 36.57 -35.02 -1.50
N GLN A 776 36.78 -33.88 -2.11
CA GLN A 776 35.74 -32.86 -2.34
C GLN A 776 34.65 -33.38 -3.29
N ILE A 777 34.99 -34.15 -4.32
CA ILE A 777 34.00 -34.81 -5.17
C ILE A 777 33.11 -35.75 -4.35
N GLY A 778 33.71 -36.51 -3.42
CA GLY A 778 32.96 -37.36 -2.50
C GLY A 778 31.96 -36.55 -1.66
N ASP A 779 32.35 -35.36 -1.20
CA ASP A 779 31.44 -34.45 -0.48
C ASP A 779 30.30 -33.91 -1.34
N VAL A 780 30.56 -33.64 -2.63
CA VAL A 780 29.51 -33.26 -3.62
C VAL A 780 28.52 -34.41 -3.79
N VAL A 781 29.03 -35.66 -3.86
CA VAL A 781 28.15 -36.85 -4.00
C VAL A 781 27.27 -36.98 -2.75
N ARG A 782 27.82 -36.81 -1.55
CA ARG A 782 27.06 -36.85 -0.28
C ARG A 782 25.98 -35.79 -0.27
N LEU A 783 26.31 -34.59 -0.68
CA LEU A 783 25.35 -33.49 -0.74
C LEU A 783 24.17 -33.77 -1.70
N GLN A 784 24.47 -34.33 -2.87
CA GLN A 784 23.43 -34.69 -3.85
C GLN A 784 22.57 -35.87 -3.36
N LEU A 785 23.17 -36.83 -2.67
CA LEU A 785 22.43 -37.95 -2.06
C LEU A 785 21.53 -37.48 -0.91
N GLU A 786 21.96 -36.49 -0.11
CA GLU A 786 21.11 -35.87 0.90
C GLU A 786 19.88 -35.21 0.27
N ARG A 787 20.03 -34.55 -0.86
CA ARG A 787 18.91 -33.97 -1.62
C ARG A 787 17.95 -35.04 -2.12
N VAL A 788 18.46 -36.16 -2.59
CA VAL A 788 17.64 -37.31 -3.00
C VAL A 788 16.92 -37.92 -1.81
N LYS A 789 17.60 -38.05 -0.69
CA LYS A 789 17.00 -38.52 0.57
C LYS A 789 15.81 -37.64 0.99
N ASP A 790 15.99 -36.32 0.97
CA ASP A 790 14.94 -35.36 1.32
C ASP A 790 13.76 -35.42 0.34
N MET A 791 14.03 -35.64 -0.94
CA MET A 791 13.01 -35.78 -1.99
C MET A 791 12.16 -37.06 -1.79
N LEU A 792 12.78 -38.15 -1.31
CA LEU A 792 12.12 -39.46 -1.12
C LEU A 792 11.41 -39.60 0.22
N GLU A 793 11.79 -38.81 1.22
CA GLU A 793 11.22 -38.87 2.58
C GLU A 793 9.70 -38.66 2.62
N PRO A 794 9.10 -37.68 1.92
CA PRO A 794 7.64 -37.49 1.86
C PRO A 794 6.90 -38.69 1.27
N GLN A 795 7.59 -39.52 0.48
CA GLN A 795 7.03 -40.74 -0.14
C GLN A 795 7.20 -41.97 0.73
N GLY A 796 7.73 -41.83 1.96
CA GLY A 796 7.90 -42.90 2.90
C GLY A 796 9.12 -43.75 2.66
N ILE A 797 10.07 -43.32 1.82
CA ILE A 797 11.32 -44.02 1.53
C ILE A 797 12.45 -43.38 2.33
N GLU A 798 13.08 -44.14 3.22
CA GLU A 798 14.29 -43.74 3.95
C GLU A 798 15.51 -44.23 3.19
N LEU A 799 16.42 -43.33 2.81
CA LEU A 799 17.62 -43.64 2.05
C LEU A 799 18.84 -43.52 2.91
N GLN A 800 19.71 -44.51 2.90
CA GLN A 800 21.03 -44.53 3.55
C GLN A 800 22.07 -44.99 2.53
N TRP A 801 23.34 -44.69 2.78
CA TRP A 801 24.43 -45.04 1.91
C TRP A 801 25.71 -45.38 2.69
N THR A 802 26.59 -46.15 2.04
CA THR A 802 27.87 -46.53 2.59
C THR A 802 29.04 -45.80 1.93
N ASP A 803 30.19 -45.74 2.55
CA ASP A 803 31.40 -45.13 1.95
C ASP A 803 31.82 -45.75 0.63
N PRO A 804 31.77 -47.08 0.42
CA PRO A 804 32.03 -47.67 -0.88
C PRO A 804 31.10 -47.17 -1.98
N ALA A 805 29.84 -46.92 -1.66
CA ALA A 805 28.86 -46.33 -2.60
C ALA A 805 29.25 -44.91 -3.02
N ILE A 806 29.68 -44.10 -2.06
CA ILE A 806 30.17 -42.74 -2.27
C ILE A 806 31.42 -42.77 -3.19
N ASN A 807 32.36 -43.67 -2.91
CA ASN A 807 33.57 -43.82 -3.75
C ASN A 807 33.24 -44.20 -5.19
N TYR A 808 32.29 -45.13 -5.39
CA TYR A 808 31.84 -45.54 -6.73
C TYR A 808 31.20 -44.37 -7.48
N LEU A 809 30.30 -43.67 -6.86
CA LEU A 809 29.63 -42.52 -7.46
C LEU A 809 30.60 -41.37 -7.75
N SER A 810 31.61 -41.18 -6.88
CA SER A 810 32.67 -40.19 -7.13
C SER A 810 33.50 -40.51 -8.34
N ASP A 811 33.85 -41.79 -8.54
CA ASP A 811 34.64 -42.23 -9.70
C ASP A 811 33.88 -42.06 -11.01
N VAL A 812 32.60 -42.43 -11.07
CA VAL A 812 31.78 -42.32 -12.28
C VAL A 812 31.25 -40.91 -12.52
N GLY A 813 31.15 -40.09 -11.48
CA GLY A 813 30.69 -38.72 -11.56
C GLY A 813 31.78 -37.67 -11.76
N TYR A 814 33.05 -38.06 -11.83
CA TYR A 814 34.16 -37.14 -12.04
C TYR A 814 34.62 -37.15 -13.48
N ASP A 815 34.79 -35.95 -14.04
CA ASP A 815 35.38 -35.74 -15.37
C ASP A 815 36.42 -34.64 -15.25
N PRO A 816 37.67 -34.84 -15.69
CA PRO A 816 38.72 -33.81 -15.63
C PRO A 816 38.33 -32.51 -16.36
N GLU A 817 37.52 -32.58 -17.38
CA GLU A 817 37.07 -31.41 -18.15
C GLU A 817 35.86 -30.69 -17.49
N PHE A 818 34.88 -31.43 -16.96
CA PHE A 818 33.65 -30.92 -16.44
C PHE A 818 33.56 -30.97 -14.91
N GLY A 819 34.59 -31.45 -14.22
CA GLY A 819 34.68 -31.54 -12.75
C GLY A 819 33.59 -32.42 -12.14
N ALA A 820 32.83 -31.88 -11.22
CA ALA A 820 31.72 -32.56 -10.54
C ALA A 820 30.37 -32.44 -11.28
N ARG A 821 30.32 -31.81 -12.46
CA ARG A 821 29.07 -31.62 -13.19
C ARG A 821 28.36 -32.93 -13.53
N PRO A 822 29.05 -34.02 -13.88
CA PRO A 822 28.39 -35.30 -14.15
C PRO A 822 27.83 -36.03 -12.92
N VAL A 823 28.12 -35.61 -11.70
CA VAL A 823 27.66 -36.27 -10.45
C VAL A 823 26.14 -36.42 -10.44
N LYS A 824 25.42 -35.36 -10.79
CA LYS A 824 23.96 -35.36 -10.79
C LYS A 824 23.38 -36.39 -11.78
N ARG A 825 23.99 -36.53 -12.95
CA ARG A 825 23.62 -37.54 -13.95
C ARG A 825 23.93 -38.94 -13.47
N ALA A 826 25.09 -39.12 -12.83
CA ALA A 826 25.51 -40.39 -12.25
C ALA A 826 24.50 -40.87 -11.18
N ILE A 827 24.07 -40.00 -10.33
CA ILE A 827 23.06 -40.30 -9.29
C ILE A 827 21.74 -40.68 -9.95
N GLN A 828 21.30 -39.92 -10.95
CA GLN A 828 20.06 -40.24 -11.64
C GLN A 828 20.13 -41.60 -12.31
N ARG A 829 21.24 -41.90 -12.99
CA ARG A 829 21.44 -43.13 -13.75
C ARG A 829 21.64 -44.33 -12.83
N TYR A 830 22.54 -44.26 -11.90
CA TYR A 830 22.99 -45.40 -11.08
C TYR A 830 22.18 -45.55 -9.76
N VAL A 831 21.60 -44.51 -9.27
CA VAL A 831 20.81 -44.55 -8.04
C VAL A 831 19.31 -44.57 -8.34
N LEU A 832 18.78 -43.51 -8.92
CA LEU A 832 17.31 -43.36 -9.09
C LEU A 832 16.73 -44.38 -10.09
N ASN A 833 17.39 -44.61 -11.23
CA ASN A 833 16.89 -45.55 -12.23
C ASN A 833 16.94 -46.98 -11.73
N ASP A 834 18.04 -47.37 -11.09
CA ASP A 834 18.21 -48.73 -10.57
C ASP A 834 17.37 -49.00 -9.32
N LEU A 835 17.21 -48.00 -8.44
CA LEU A 835 16.32 -48.05 -7.27
C LEU A 835 14.87 -48.25 -7.71
N SER A 836 14.43 -47.49 -8.71
CA SER A 836 13.07 -47.63 -9.25
C SER A 836 12.77 -49.02 -9.74
N LYS A 837 13.70 -49.66 -10.44
CA LYS A 837 13.60 -51.05 -10.88
C LYS A 837 13.51 -52.03 -9.71
N SER A 838 14.34 -51.83 -8.70
CA SER A 838 14.37 -52.69 -7.50
C SER A 838 13.07 -52.56 -6.66
N LEU A 839 12.49 -51.38 -6.56
CA LEU A 839 11.22 -51.16 -5.88
C LEU A 839 10.07 -51.80 -6.63
N LEU A 840 10.01 -51.66 -7.96
CA LEU A 840 8.97 -52.26 -8.80
C LEU A 840 9.07 -53.78 -8.84
N ALA A 841 10.28 -54.34 -8.82
CA ALA A 841 10.52 -55.77 -8.80
C ALA A 841 10.27 -56.41 -7.42
N GLY A 842 10.11 -55.62 -6.36
CA GLY A 842 9.90 -56.12 -5.00
C GLY A 842 11.17 -56.66 -4.36
N THR A 843 12.35 -56.47 -4.90
CA THR A 843 13.63 -56.90 -4.34
C THR A 843 14.06 -56.04 -3.18
N VAL A 844 13.52 -54.84 -3.07
CA VAL A 844 13.74 -53.88 -1.98
C VAL A 844 12.39 -53.53 -1.35
N ASN A 845 12.31 -53.60 -0.02
CA ASN A 845 11.10 -53.23 0.69
C ASN A 845 11.09 -51.73 1.03
N ARG A 846 10.06 -51.09 0.63
CA ARG A 846 9.81 -49.64 0.79
C ARG A 846 9.62 -49.22 2.25
N ASP A 847 9.14 -50.15 3.10
CA ASP A 847 8.82 -49.88 4.51
C ASP A 847 10.04 -49.95 5.42
N LYS A 848 11.18 -50.40 4.92
CA LYS A 848 12.44 -50.46 5.65
C LYS A 848 13.48 -49.51 5.03
N PRO A 849 14.45 -49.03 5.80
CA PRO A 849 15.53 -48.20 5.26
C PRO A 849 16.22 -48.87 4.06
N VAL A 850 16.35 -48.14 2.97
CA VAL A 850 17.06 -48.60 1.78
C VAL A 850 18.50 -48.18 1.86
N ILE A 851 19.43 -49.14 1.80
CA ILE A 851 20.87 -48.89 1.94
C ILE A 851 21.50 -49.04 0.56
N ILE A 852 22.20 -48.01 0.10
CA ILE A 852 23.01 -48.04 -1.11
C ILE A 852 24.40 -48.48 -0.76
N ASP A 853 24.85 -49.57 -1.34
CA ASP A 853 26.18 -50.12 -1.12
C ASP A 853 26.89 -50.41 -2.43
N SER A 854 28.19 -50.66 -2.40
CA SER A 854 28.96 -51.02 -3.56
C SER A 854 30.03 -52.05 -3.21
N PHE A 855 30.18 -53.08 -4.02
CA PHE A 855 31.21 -54.12 -3.88
C PHE A 855 32.27 -54.02 -4.98
N GLY A 856 32.43 -52.88 -5.63
CA GLY A 856 33.50 -52.59 -6.60
C GLY A 856 33.08 -52.49 -8.05
N GLU A 857 31.96 -53.07 -8.48
CA GLU A 857 31.53 -53.12 -9.90
C GLU A 857 30.16 -52.45 -10.14
N GLY A 858 29.63 -51.75 -9.18
CA GLY A 858 28.34 -51.12 -9.33
C GLY A 858 27.66 -50.89 -7.99
N LEU A 859 26.49 -50.31 -8.00
CA LEU A 859 25.69 -50.07 -6.79
C LEU A 859 24.74 -51.23 -6.53
N VAL A 860 24.56 -51.55 -5.26
CA VAL A 860 23.61 -52.57 -4.79
C VAL A 860 22.68 -51.90 -3.77
N PHE A 861 21.39 -52.20 -3.89
CA PHE A 861 20.37 -51.69 -3.00
C PHE A 861 19.92 -52.84 -2.07
N ARG A 862 19.94 -52.58 -0.79
CA ARG A 862 19.53 -53.55 0.26
C ARG A 862 18.72 -52.91 1.38
N ASN A 863 17.95 -53.76 2.11
CA ASN A 863 17.22 -53.26 3.31
C ASN A 863 17.92 -53.75 4.60
#